data_bd36a30a8ec621857b99afc07e1f5355
#
_entry.id   bd36a30a8ec621857b99afc07e1f5355
#
_cell.length_a   1.000
_cell.length_b   1.000
_cell.length_c   1.000
_cell.angle_alpha   90.00
_cell.angle_beta   90.00
_cell.angle_gamma   90.00
#
_symmetry.space_group_name_H-M   'P 1'
#
loop_
_entity.id
_entity.type
_entity.pdbx_description
1 polymer ?
#
loop_
_entity_poly.entity_id
_entity_poly.type
_entity_poly.pdbx_seq_one_letter_code
_entity_poly.pdbx_strand_id
1 'polypeptide(L)'
;MDNPGFTDINKSQSNGSANGHATPEKTPARPSCLSRLRNMIIHGLEMIFFRVGMTIATHPVQTIILSIIPPLLLSIGIMKFKFNEDFAELLLPPSSRIFDDRAWVREHVPFEQRPIRLILKNENVLSKESILALYDFHTKIEGLQVHGNYTFETMCVRILGQCFVDSLLALWFNHLEPLEKLTDEKIIYEINTVEKNPTYFMDFNATRMLGLIERNSSGHIMKAGVMHADWFIQSSTELRPIAKELEYAAIDLALGGHPAFSLISVFTMDSYAEEFFGGVYGDIILIVYGFPVVLVYIIMALGKPNLTEHGVFLTLAAIVGVILSAGACFGIGLACGFLFGAPHQALIFLLLAVGVDDAFVIITTWTRINKAHMRRPIEERVAITMQHAGVSVTVTSFSDLVAFACGISTQMPVLKSFCIYCSFGILFLFLMQSTLFPACLTLNQRRIEARRDALVPCIQYSPDYEPIACSQKNSVKAGIKKFFAPLLLSKVGMACVLLATLGVAALMGFSVSSLKKGYELEKSLPADSYTRAFLESQRLFFSAEGPGIQTFCGPMDYHQKLPILDRMCNTYVNSSYVMYGLVGNWIPVYKMYVGLFHPFKPKNEDGIPEDEDEFYITVKKFFESPLGIPFSKYIEFTDDTVPRISWSYFPMQQIVSTDVWENEHIMEVVRGIADDTTKELGGGKCFCYSVFHIFTEVIRYVDTEIMRNFLLAGVAIFLVTLLLIVDIVTSLFVLVCVCLTTLDIMGTLELWGFYLDVNMVVLLIISIGLAVDFSAHIGYTFMTLTGTRKERATHTIEQIGPAILHGAVTTFLVFFVLIFGRSLNQFFAVFILVVVYGLWHGLCFLPVVLSLLGPEPYYNAGPVGTLTSAFPPTLDQDMPKKSDNDSVWIDEPTIIPPTEDVESKDSQVTTKSSFGLDSSNIRYGAMDGGSEEAPAVNNDVTSVAKEVQNTDL
;
A
#
# COMPACT_ATOMS: atom_id res chain seq x y z
N MET A 1 3.04 38.44 65.52
CA MET A 1 2.40 39.73 65.51
C MET A 1 1.20 39.58 64.60
N ASP A 2 0.20 39.15 65.10
CA ASP A 2 -0.97 39.75 65.78
C ASP A 2 -2.15 39.83 64.78
N ASN A 3 -3.09 39.03 65.10
CA ASN A 3 -4.54 39.00 64.79
C ASN A 3 -5.16 40.29 65.39
N PRO A 4 -6.34 40.81 65.17
CA PRO A 4 -7.63 40.13 65.41
C PRO A 4 -8.71 40.55 64.40
N GLY A 5 -9.93 40.09 64.40
CA GLY A 5 -10.88 39.47 65.24
C GLY A 5 -12.28 39.62 64.71
N PHE A 6 -13.03 38.61 64.82
CA PHE A 6 -14.36 38.50 65.38
C PHE A 6 -15.46 39.59 65.15
N THR A 7 -16.66 39.14 64.74
CA THR A 7 -17.80 39.04 65.58
C THR A 7 -18.99 38.30 65.02
N ASP A 8 -19.55 37.38 65.86
CA ASP A 8 -20.86 36.76 65.73
C ASP A 8 -22.00 37.77 65.98
N ILE A 9 -23.17 37.58 65.38
CA ILE A 9 -24.47 37.91 66.00
C ILE A 9 -25.55 36.89 65.56
N ASN A 10 -26.07 36.26 66.55
CA ASN A 10 -27.16 35.40 66.90
C ASN A 10 -28.56 35.64 66.32
N LYS A 11 -29.20 34.49 66.11
CA LYS A 11 -30.57 34.04 66.52
C LYS A 11 -31.76 34.98 66.41
N SER A 12 -32.77 34.44 65.67
CA SER A 12 -34.10 34.29 66.33
C SER A 12 -34.98 33.27 65.60
N GLN A 13 -35.74 32.51 66.39
CA GLN A 13 -36.62 31.38 66.08
C GLN A 13 -37.90 31.77 65.35
N SER A 14 -38.42 30.91 64.51
CA SER A 14 -39.84 30.48 64.69
C SER A 14 -40.15 29.20 63.93
N ASN A 15 -40.94 28.35 64.59
CA ASN A 15 -41.41 27.04 64.24
C ASN A 15 -42.31 26.98 63.01
N GLY A 16 -42.22 25.89 62.24
CA GLY A 16 -43.23 25.48 61.28
C GLY A 16 -42.92 24.08 60.77
N SER A 17 -43.59 23.09 61.31
CA SER A 17 -43.56 21.64 60.96
C SER A 17 -44.13 21.37 59.57
N ALA A 18 -43.35 20.66 58.68
CA ALA A 18 -43.90 19.78 57.69
C ALA A 18 -42.84 18.75 57.22
N ASN A 19 -43.18 17.49 57.38
CA ASN A 19 -42.40 16.32 57.01
C ASN A 19 -42.16 16.25 55.47
N GLY A 20 -40.89 16.25 55.06
CA GLY A 20 -40.46 15.90 53.72
C GLY A 20 -39.11 15.20 53.77
N HIS A 21 -39.07 13.94 53.39
CA HIS A 21 -37.82 13.15 53.31
C HIS A 21 -36.81 13.87 52.38
N ALA A 22 -35.85 14.57 52.91
CA ALA A 22 -34.69 15.06 52.21
C ALA A 22 -33.66 13.93 52.17
N THR A 23 -33.35 13.42 50.99
CA THR A 23 -32.19 12.61 50.73
C THR A 23 -30.93 13.46 51.03
N PRO A 24 -29.91 12.92 51.70
CA PRO A 24 -28.70 13.67 52.01
C PRO A 24 -27.99 14.08 50.74
N GLU A 25 -27.82 15.39 50.53
CA GLU A 25 -26.95 15.96 49.48
C GLU A 25 -25.51 15.43 49.75
N LYS A 26 -25.03 14.57 48.85
CA LYS A 26 -23.64 14.09 48.87
C LYS A 26 -22.72 15.32 48.72
N THR A 27 -22.01 15.68 49.72
CA THR A 27 -20.88 16.61 49.64
C THR A 27 -19.97 16.19 48.47
N PRO A 28 -19.60 17.13 47.55
CA PRO A 28 -18.76 16.82 46.42
C PRO A 28 -17.40 16.28 46.95
N ALA A 29 -17.11 15.01 46.59
CA ALA A 29 -15.85 14.37 46.93
C ALA A 29 -14.68 15.20 46.37
N ARG A 30 -13.66 15.41 47.19
CA ARG A 30 -12.43 16.13 46.74
C ARG A 30 -11.91 15.48 45.46
N PRO A 31 -11.67 16.24 44.36
CA PRO A 31 -11.21 15.68 43.10
C PRO A 31 -9.90 14.92 43.29
N SER A 32 -9.79 13.70 42.76
CA SER A 32 -8.59 12.87 42.86
C SER A 32 -7.41 13.58 42.17
N CYS A 33 -6.16 13.22 42.54
CA CYS A 33 -4.97 13.76 41.88
C CYS A 33 -5.01 13.57 40.35
N LEU A 34 -5.51 12.46 39.92
CA LEU A 34 -5.67 12.13 38.50
C LEU A 34 -6.68 13.04 37.78
N SER A 35 -7.81 13.38 38.44
CA SER A 35 -8.78 14.33 37.89
C SER A 35 -8.27 15.75 37.79
N ARG A 36 -7.40 16.15 38.71
CA ARG A 36 -6.73 17.47 38.64
C ARG A 36 -5.73 17.53 37.49
N LEU A 37 -4.89 16.49 37.30
CA LEU A 37 -3.95 16.39 36.20
C LEU A 37 -4.68 16.39 34.87
N ARG A 38 -5.74 15.60 34.76
CA ARG A 38 -6.63 15.55 33.59
C ARG A 38 -7.14 16.92 33.18
N ASN A 39 -7.77 17.62 34.13
CA ASN A 39 -8.33 18.95 33.87
C ASN A 39 -7.26 19.98 33.50
N MET A 40 -6.05 19.88 34.06
CA MET A 40 -4.93 20.75 33.73
C MET A 40 -4.43 20.53 32.28
N ILE A 41 -4.30 19.26 31.81
CA ILE A 41 -3.85 18.94 30.44
C ILE A 41 -4.88 19.41 29.42
N ILE A 42 -6.14 19.00 29.60
CA ILE A 42 -7.23 19.36 28.67
C ILE A 42 -7.41 20.88 28.60
N HIS A 43 -7.45 21.54 29.77
CA HIS A 43 -7.56 23.01 29.83
C HIS A 43 -6.36 23.71 29.18
N GLY A 44 -5.14 23.16 29.32
CA GLY A 44 -3.96 23.66 28.65
C GLY A 44 -4.08 23.59 27.12
N LEU A 45 -4.49 22.45 26.59
CA LEU A 45 -4.68 22.26 25.16
C LEU A 45 -5.81 23.15 24.61
N GLU A 46 -6.97 23.18 25.27
CA GLU A 46 -8.08 24.05 24.89
C GLU A 46 -7.66 25.54 24.85
N MET A 47 -6.87 25.99 25.83
CA MET A 47 -6.37 27.38 25.89
C MET A 47 -5.38 27.67 24.75
N ILE A 48 -4.48 26.72 24.43
CA ILE A 48 -3.55 26.87 23.33
C ILE A 48 -4.32 27.04 22.01
N PHE A 49 -5.27 26.13 21.72
CA PHE A 49 -6.07 26.21 20.49
C PHE A 49 -6.99 27.42 20.45
N PHE A 50 -7.51 27.87 21.57
CA PHE A 50 -8.26 29.12 21.61
C PHE A 50 -7.38 30.32 21.20
N ARG A 51 -6.16 30.44 21.77
CA ARG A 51 -5.23 31.52 21.43
C ARG A 51 -4.77 31.44 19.99
N VAL A 52 -4.43 30.24 19.49
CA VAL A 52 -4.04 30.00 18.10
C VAL A 52 -5.20 30.39 17.18
N GLY A 53 -6.42 29.91 17.43
CA GLY A 53 -7.60 30.24 16.65
C GLY A 53 -7.90 31.75 16.63
N MET A 54 -7.74 32.44 17.77
CA MET A 54 -7.92 33.90 17.85
C MET A 54 -6.86 34.64 17.02
N THR A 55 -5.60 34.23 17.08
CA THR A 55 -4.51 34.83 16.28
C THR A 55 -4.73 34.63 14.79
N ILE A 56 -5.13 33.42 14.37
CA ILE A 56 -5.43 33.07 12.99
C ILE A 56 -6.59 33.91 12.47
N ALA A 57 -7.68 34.02 13.22
CA ALA A 57 -8.87 34.72 12.81
C ALA A 57 -8.69 36.24 12.78
N THR A 58 -7.81 36.81 13.60
CA THR A 58 -7.46 38.24 13.55
C THR A 58 -6.57 38.57 12.34
N HIS A 59 -5.65 37.66 11.97
CA HIS A 59 -4.68 37.86 10.87
C HIS A 59 -4.75 36.76 9.80
N PRO A 60 -5.90 36.50 9.17
CA PRO A 60 -6.07 35.31 8.32
C PRO A 60 -5.19 35.32 7.08
N VAL A 61 -4.99 36.46 6.42
CA VAL A 61 -4.14 36.54 5.19
C VAL A 61 -2.66 36.31 5.53
N GLN A 62 -2.17 36.85 6.62
CA GLN A 62 -0.77 36.63 7.06
C GLN A 62 -0.56 35.15 7.41
N THR A 63 -1.53 34.52 8.10
CA THR A 63 -1.51 33.10 8.42
C THR A 63 -1.48 32.22 7.16
N ILE A 64 -2.30 32.51 6.15
CA ILE A 64 -2.30 31.78 4.87
C ILE A 64 -0.91 31.84 4.23
N ILE A 65 -0.32 33.02 4.10
CA ILE A 65 1.01 33.20 3.51
C ILE A 65 2.06 32.42 4.29
N LEU A 66 2.05 32.55 5.63
CA LEU A 66 3.02 31.87 6.50
C LEU A 66 2.84 30.34 6.47
N SER A 67 1.62 29.82 6.30
CA SER A 67 1.34 28.39 6.20
C SER A 67 1.76 27.81 4.84
N ILE A 68 1.69 28.57 3.74
CA ILE A 68 1.99 28.07 2.39
C ILE A 68 3.50 28.07 2.08
N ILE A 69 4.23 29.11 2.50
CA ILE A 69 5.65 29.29 2.13
C ILE A 69 6.54 28.13 2.59
N PRO A 70 6.54 27.67 3.86
CA PRO A 70 7.44 26.61 4.29
C PRO A 70 7.23 25.28 3.56
N PRO A 71 5.99 24.73 3.40
CA PRO A 71 5.78 23.51 2.63
C PRO A 71 6.20 23.65 1.18
N LEU A 72 5.96 24.81 0.55
CA LEU A 72 6.37 25.07 -0.82
C LEU A 72 7.89 25.05 -0.99
N LEU A 73 8.64 25.65 -0.06
CA LEU A 73 10.10 25.60 -0.07
C LEU A 73 10.63 24.18 0.14
N LEU A 74 10.01 23.43 1.04
CA LEU A 74 10.39 22.03 1.29
C LEU A 74 10.12 21.14 0.08
N SER A 75 9.07 21.41 -0.69
CA SER A 75 8.73 20.68 -1.91
C SER A 75 9.82 20.76 -3.00
N ILE A 76 10.76 21.73 -2.94
CA ILE A 76 11.90 21.81 -3.86
C ILE A 76 12.75 20.53 -3.81
N GLY A 77 12.77 19.82 -2.68
CA GLY A 77 13.47 18.54 -2.55
C GLY A 77 12.99 17.44 -3.50
N ILE A 78 11.79 17.58 -4.07
CA ILE A 78 11.26 16.66 -5.10
C ILE A 78 12.15 16.63 -6.35
N MET A 79 12.93 17.67 -6.60
CA MET A 79 13.91 17.68 -7.72
C MET A 79 14.97 16.57 -7.60
N LYS A 80 15.16 15.97 -6.41
CA LYS A 80 16.00 14.80 -6.19
C LYS A 80 15.25 13.47 -6.35
N PHE A 81 14.09 13.50 -6.97
CA PHE A 81 13.27 12.30 -7.13
C PHE A 81 14.04 11.20 -7.85
N LYS A 82 14.13 10.03 -7.21
CA LYS A 82 14.66 8.80 -7.76
C LYS A 82 13.77 7.66 -7.29
N PHE A 83 13.15 6.99 -8.24
CA PHE A 83 12.39 5.78 -7.94
C PHE A 83 13.37 4.62 -7.79
N ASN A 84 13.21 3.81 -6.75
CA ASN A 84 14.03 2.62 -6.54
C ASN A 84 13.27 1.38 -7.03
N GLU A 85 13.87 0.67 -7.98
CA GLU A 85 13.34 -0.56 -8.60
C GLU A 85 14.11 -1.81 -8.15
N ASP A 86 15.09 -1.70 -7.26
CA ASP A 86 15.85 -2.84 -6.74
C ASP A 86 15.09 -3.51 -5.59
N PHE A 87 14.50 -4.69 -5.85
CA PHE A 87 13.74 -5.44 -4.85
C PHE A 87 14.55 -5.79 -3.60
N ALA A 88 15.85 -6.08 -3.73
CA ALA A 88 16.69 -6.38 -2.56
C ALA A 88 16.82 -5.16 -1.64
N GLU A 89 17.10 -3.99 -2.22
CA GLU A 89 17.22 -2.73 -1.46
C GLU A 89 15.88 -2.30 -0.84
N LEU A 90 14.76 -2.65 -1.48
CA LEU A 90 13.43 -2.33 -0.95
C LEU A 90 13.02 -3.28 0.17
N LEU A 91 13.24 -4.58 0.02
CA LEU A 91 12.63 -5.61 0.86
C LEU A 91 13.52 -6.09 1.99
N LEU A 92 14.84 -6.20 1.78
CA LEU A 92 15.76 -6.82 2.73
C LEU A 92 16.55 -5.79 3.55
N PRO A 93 16.82 -6.09 4.83
CA PRO A 93 17.67 -5.24 5.64
C PRO A 93 19.10 -5.18 5.06
N PRO A 94 19.80 -4.04 5.19
CA PRO A 94 21.17 -3.88 4.67
C PRO A 94 22.18 -4.89 5.23
N SER A 95 21.85 -5.57 6.33
CA SER A 95 22.67 -6.65 6.94
C SER A 95 22.42 -8.03 6.32
N SER A 96 21.51 -8.16 5.34
CA SER A 96 21.29 -9.44 4.66
C SER A 96 22.51 -9.85 3.85
N ARG A 97 22.89 -11.12 3.96
CA ARG A 97 24.03 -11.71 3.22
C ARG A 97 23.93 -11.57 1.70
N ILE A 98 22.71 -11.42 1.18
CA ILE A 98 22.48 -11.32 -0.27
C ILE A 98 23.17 -10.11 -0.88
N PHE A 99 23.36 -9.03 -0.11
CA PHE A 99 24.10 -7.85 -0.60
C PHE A 99 25.58 -8.14 -0.78
N ASP A 100 26.20 -8.85 0.17
CA ASP A 100 27.60 -9.25 0.10
C ASP A 100 27.83 -10.27 -1.02
N ASP A 101 26.93 -11.26 -1.13
CA ASP A 101 26.99 -12.28 -2.17
C ASP A 101 26.78 -11.66 -3.57
N ARG A 102 25.80 -10.77 -3.73
CA ARG A 102 25.55 -10.01 -4.97
C ARG A 102 26.71 -9.09 -5.34
N ALA A 103 27.30 -8.40 -4.35
CA ALA A 103 28.46 -7.54 -4.58
C ALA A 103 29.65 -8.36 -5.09
N TRP A 104 29.91 -9.50 -4.46
CA TRP A 104 30.97 -10.40 -4.91
C TRP A 104 30.74 -10.90 -6.35
N VAL A 105 29.51 -11.33 -6.69
CA VAL A 105 29.16 -11.78 -8.04
C VAL A 105 29.37 -10.66 -9.06
N ARG A 106 28.93 -9.43 -8.76
CA ARG A 106 29.12 -8.28 -9.66
C ARG A 106 30.58 -7.89 -9.89
N GLU A 107 31.43 -8.10 -8.88
CA GLU A 107 32.83 -7.77 -8.95
C GLU A 107 33.65 -8.82 -9.75
N HIS A 108 33.30 -10.10 -9.60
CA HIS A 108 34.13 -11.20 -10.14
C HIS A 108 33.54 -11.81 -11.40
N VAL A 109 32.21 -11.76 -11.61
CA VAL A 109 31.55 -12.34 -12.79
C VAL A 109 31.22 -11.23 -13.77
N PRO A 110 31.97 -11.05 -14.86
CA PRO A 110 31.86 -9.89 -15.76
C PRO A 110 30.58 -9.90 -16.61
N PHE A 111 29.82 -10.98 -16.62
CA PHE A 111 28.63 -11.12 -17.43
C PHE A 111 27.51 -11.86 -16.71
N GLU A 112 26.29 -11.41 -17.00
CA GLU A 112 25.04 -12.00 -16.54
C GLU A 112 24.46 -12.89 -17.66
N GLN A 113 24.04 -14.10 -17.31
CA GLN A 113 23.29 -14.96 -18.23
C GLN A 113 21.80 -14.63 -18.08
N ARG A 114 21.16 -14.33 -19.22
CA ARG A 114 19.78 -13.86 -19.27
C ARG A 114 18.95 -14.82 -20.12
N PRO A 115 18.06 -15.62 -19.50
CA PRO A 115 17.21 -16.55 -20.24
C PRO A 115 16.03 -15.84 -20.90
N ILE A 116 15.71 -16.26 -22.12
CA ILE A 116 14.44 -16.06 -22.79
C ILE A 116 13.73 -17.39 -22.73
N ARG A 117 12.68 -17.51 -21.92
CA ARG A 117 11.95 -18.76 -21.66
C ARG A 117 10.60 -18.76 -22.32
N LEU A 118 10.26 -19.85 -23.02
CA LEU A 118 8.94 -20.09 -23.58
C LEU A 118 8.34 -21.36 -23.00
N ILE A 119 7.06 -21.30 -22.60
CA ILE A 119 6.22 -22.46 -22.33
C ILE A 119 5.19 -22.54 -23.46
N LEU A 120 5.20 -23.67 -24.18
CA LEU A 120 4.39 -23.90 -25.36
C LEU A 120 3.43 -25.06 -25.09
N LYS A 121 2.14 -24.88 -25.33
CA LYS A 121 1.10 -25.88 -25.09
C LYS A 121 0.37 -26.22 -26.39
N ASN A 122 0.15 -27.51 -26.63
CA ASN A 122 -0.68 -28.02 -27.70
C ASN A 122 -1.33 -29.34 -27.25
N GLU A 123 -2.18 -29.92 -28.07
CA GLU A 123 -2.77 -31.25 -27.80
C GLU A 123 -1.66 -32.34 -27.70
N ASN A 124 -0.67 -32.29 -28.57
CA ASN A 124 0.55 -33.11 -28.48
C ASN A 124 1.77 -32.35 -29.00
N VAL A 125 2.62 -31.92 -28.08
CA VAL A 125 3.84 -31.17 -28.42
C VAL A 125 4.96 -32.08 -28.98
N LEU A 126 4.78 -33.41 -28.91
CA LEU A 126 5.70 -34.42 -29.48
C LEU A 126 5.30 -34.79 -30.93
N SER A 127 4.48 -33.99 -31.58
CA SER A 127 4.19 -34.14 -33.02
C SER A 127 5.23 -33.41 -33.85
N LYS A 128 5.50 -33.93 -35.05
CA LYS A 128 6.37 -33.29 -36.06
C LYS A 128 5.98 -31.82 -36.30
N GLU A 129 4.69 -31.54 -36.37
CA GLU A 129 4.15 -30.19 -36.59
C GLU A 129 4.59 -29.24 -35.44
N SER A 130 4.45 -29.68 -34.19
CA SER A 130 4.85 -28.88 -33.01
C SER A 130 6.36 -28.66 -32.93
N ILE A 131 7.17 -29.67 -33.32
CA ILE A 131 8.63 -29.53 -33.37
C ILE A 131 9.07 -28.58 -34.48
N LEU A 132 8.45 -28.63 -35.65
CA LEU A 132 8.73 -27.64 -36.71
C LEU A 132 8.28 -26.22 -36.34
N ALA A 133 7.17 -26.08 -35.62
CA ALA A 133 6.73 -24.80 -35.09
C ALA A 133 7.72 -24.25 -34.04
N LEU A 134 8.27 -25.11 -33.18
CA LEU A 134 9.35 -24.70 -32.25
C LEU A 134 10.60 -24.23 -33.01
N TYR A 135 10.94 -24.92 -34.15
CA TYR A 135 12.03 -24.51 -35.00
C TYR A 135 11.79 -23.15 -35.69
N ASP A 136 10.53 -22.86 -36.05
CA ASP A 136 10.16 -21.55 -36.60
C ASP A 136 10.39 -20.44 -35.53
N PHE A 137 10.00 -20.67 -34.27
CA PHE A 137 10.37 -19.77 -33.18
C PHE A 137 11.87 -19.61 -33.03
N HIS A 138 12.62 -20.71 -33.03
CA HIS A 138 14.08 -20.70 -32.92
C HIS A 138 14.70 -19.81 -34.01
N THR A 139 14.33 -20.02 -35.28
CA THR A 139 14.85 -19.23 -36.41
C THR A 139 14.49 -17.74 -36.30
N LYS A 140 13.27 -17.43 -35.85
CA LYS A 140 12.83 -16.05 -35.65
C LYS A 140 13.58 -15.37 -34.51
N ILE A 141 13.84 -16.08 -33.39
CA ILE A 141 14.62 -15.55 -32.26
C ILE A 141 16.08 -15.32 -32.68
N GLU A 142 16.68 -16.26 -33.42
CA GLU A 142 18.03 -16.09 -33.96
C GLU A 142 18.13 -14.91 -34.95
N GLY A 143 17.07 -14.66 -35.71
CA GLY A 143 16.96 -13.55 -36.64
C GLY A 143 16.67 -12.19 -36.01
N LEU A 144 16.43 -12.10 -34.70
CA LEU A 144 16.22 -10.82 -34.02
C LEU A 144 17.45 -9.94 -34.09
N GLN A 145 17.24 -8.68 -34.42
CA GLN A 145 18.31 -7.69 -34.55
C GLN A 145 17.89 -6.38 -33.86
N VAL A 146 18.77 -5.83 -33.01
CA VAL A 146 18.59 -4.57 -32.31
C VAL A 146 19.76 -3.65 -32.56
N HIS A 147 19.54 -2.33 -32.59
CA HIS A 147 20.57 -1.33 -32.91
C HIS A 147 21.43 -1.61 -34.16
N GLY A 148 20.90 -2.33 -35.13
CA GLY A 148 21.53 -2.60 -36.42
C GLY A 148 22.73 -3.56 -36.44
N ASN A 149 23.40 -3.80 -35.31
CA ASN A 149 24.61 -4.59 -35.20
C ASN A 149 24.52 -5.76 -34.20
N TYR A 150 23.56 -5.74 -33.27
CA TYR A 150 23.44 -6.76 -32.24
C TYR A 150 22.32 -7.73 -32.60
N THR A 151 22.68 -8.99 -32.71
CA THR A 151 21.76 -10.09 -32.97
C THR A 151 21.80 -11.09 -31.84
N PHE A 152 20.83 -12.02 -31.79
CA PHE A 152 20.90 -13.13 -30.85
C PHE A 152 22.25 -13.89 -31.00
N GLU A 153 22.70 -14.13 -32.24
CA GLU A 153 23.94 -14.84 -32.50
C GLU A 153 25.19 -14.15 -31.93
N THR A 154 25.22 -12.80 -31.91
CA THR A 154 26.35 -12.01 -31.35
C THR A 154 26.34 -11.96 -29.83
N MET A 155 25.16 -12.13 -29.22
CA MET A 155 24.96 -12.01 -27.77
C MET A 155 24.64 -13.34 -27.08
N CYS A 156 24.50 -14.44 -27.81
CA CYS A 156 24.15 -15.72 -27.19
C CYS A 156 25.31 -16.31 -26.36
N VAL A 157 24.96 -17.06 -25.33
CA VAL A 157 25.87 -17.94 -24.63
C VAL A 157 26.27 -19.06 -25.56
N ARG A 158 27.60 -19.27 -25.81
CA ARG A 158 28.09 -20.28 -26.75
C ARG A 158 28.62 -21.50 -26.04
N ILE A 159 28.23 -22.69 -26.54
CA ILE A 159 28.80 -23.98 -26.15
C ILE A 159 29.23 -24.68 -27.44
N LEU A 160 30.46 -25.18 -27.51
CA LEU A 160 31.07 -25.79 -28.71
C LEU A 160 31.00 -24.88 -29.95
N GLY A 161 31.02 -23.53 -29.75
CA GLY A 161 30.95 -22.55 -30.83
C GLY A 161 29.54 -22.25 -31.33
N GLN A 162 28.52 -22.98 -30.89
CA GLN A 162 27.09 -22.75 -31.21
C GLN A 162 26.40 -22.03 -30.09
N CYS A 163 25.34 -21.27 -30.41
CA CYS A 163 24.45 -20.66 -29.40
C CYS A 163 23.78 -21.73 -28.56
N PHE A 164 23.82 -21.57 -27.25
CA PHE A 164 23.19 -22.51 -26.33
C PHE A 164 21.68 -22.27 -26.26
N VAL A 165 20.93 -23.30 -26.63
CA VAL A 165 19.46 -23.35 -26.57
C VAL A 165 19.05 -24.63 -25.86
N ASP A 166 18.43 -24.50 -24.69
CA ASP A 166 17.93 -25.62 -23.93
C ASP A 166 16.50 -25.97 -24.39
N SER A 167 16.39 -26.78 -25.41
CA SER A 167 15.11 -27.19 -26.02
C SER A 167 15.20 -28.60 -26.63
N LEU A 168 14.06 -29.17 -26.97
CA LEU A 168 14.00 -30.45 -27.67
C LEU A 168 14.74 -30.44 -29.02
N LEU A 169 14.90 -29.25 -29.66
CA LEU A 169 15.62 -29.14 -30.94
C LEU A 169 17.05 -29.59 -30.87
N ALA A 170 17.66 -29.51 -29.70
CA ALA A 170 19.04 -29.94 -29.46
C ALA A 170 19.24 -31.44 -29.65
N LEU A 171 18.22 -32.26 -29.68
CA LEU A 171 18.29 -33.67 -30.10
C LEU A 171 18.59 -33.84 -31.60
N TRP A 172 18.28 -32.80 -32.38
CA TRP A 172 18.44 -32.77 -33.83
C TRP A 172 19.33 -31.63 -34.32
N PHE A 173 20.36 -31.30 -33.51
CA PHE A 173 21.39 -30.31 -33.81
C PHE A 173 20.90 -28.87 -34.08
N ASN A 174 19.67 -28.55 -33.71
CA ASN A 174 19.02 -27.27 -34.00
C ASN A 174 18.97 -26.94 -35.53
N HIS A 175 18.91 -27.95 -36.39
CA HIS A 175 18.92 -27.79 -37.85
C HIS A 175 17.67 -28.35 -38.49
N LEU A 176 17.21 -27.69 -39.58
CA LEU A 176 15.98 -28.03 -40.28
C LEU A 176 16.03 -29.43 -40.96
N GLU A 177 17.16 -29.76 -41.57
CA GLU A 177 17.27 -30.98 -42.39
C GLU A 177 16.98 -32.27 -41.60
N PRO A 178 17.48 -32.49 -40.36
CA PRO A 178 17.05 -33.63 -39.56
C PRO A 178 15.59 -33.60 -39.20
N LEU A 179 15.02 -32.40 -38.91
CA LEU A 179 13.65 -32.21 -38.44
C LEU A 179 12.62 -32.56 -39.56
N GLU A 180 12.90 -32.25 -40.84
CA GLU A 180 12.03 -32.59 -41.95
C GLU A 180 11.89 -34.10 -42.15
N LYS A 181 12.90 -34.88 -41.76
CA LYS A 181 12.92 -36.34 -41.90
C LYS A 181 12.32 -37.07 -40.69
N LEU A 182 11.83 -36.34 -39.67
CA LEU A 182 11.24 -36.92 -38.47
C LEU A 182 9.85 -37.47 -38.76
N THR A 183 9.51 -38.53 -38.04
CA THR A 183 8.14 -39.04 -37.85
C THR A 183 7.81 -39.00 -36.37
N ASP A 184 6.53 -38.89 -36.01
CA ASP A 184 6.10 -38.84 -34.60
C ASP A 184 6.64 -40.06 -33.80
N GLU A 185 6.65 -41.25 -34.42
CA GLU A 185 7.20 -42.47 -33.81
C GLU A 185 8.70 -42.34 -33.50
N LYS A 186 9.48 -41.71 -34.38
CA LYS A 186 10.92 -41.51 -34.21
C LYS A 186 11.18 -40.46 -33.11
N ILE A 187 10.36 -39.41 -33.02
CA ILE A 187 10.42 -38.41 -31.96
C ILE A 187 10.22 -39.10 -30.60
N ILE A 188 9.18 -39.89 -30.44
CA ILE A 188 8.87 -40.62 -29.21
C ILE A 188 10.00 -41.62 -28.86
N TYR A 189 10.55 -42.32 -29.88
CA TYR A 189 11.67 -43.21 -29.63
C TYR A 189 12.93 -42.50 -29.09
N GLU A 190 13.34 -41.43 -29.74
CA GLU A 190 14.55 -40.68 -29.37
C GLU A 190 14.39 -40.03 -27.98
N ILE A 191 13.23 -39.47 -27.65
CA ILE A 191 12.96 -38.88 -26.34
C ILE A 191 13.08 -39.91 -25.20
N ASN A 192 12.78 -41.19 -25.45
CA ASN A 192 12.86 -42.25 -24.45
C ASN A 192 14.21 -42.95 -24.38
N THR A 193 15.07 -42.80 -25.41
CA THR A 193 16.31 -43.58 -25.53
C THR A 193 17.60 -42.75 -25.43
N VAL A 194 17.51 -41.44 -25.71
CA VAL A 194 18.70 -40.58 -25.68
C VAL A 194 18.99 -40.16 -24.22
N GLU A 195 20.18 -40.50 -23.73
CA GLU A 195 20.66 -40.11 -22.40
C GLU A 195 21.46 -38.81 -22.42
N LYS A 196 22.11 -38.49 -23.56
CA LYS A 196 22.93 -37.30 -23.74
C LYS A 196 22.52 -36.54 -25.00
N ASN A 197 22.31 -35.24 -24.83
CA ASN A 197 22.06 -34.34 -25.93
C ASN A 197 23.22 -34.36 -26.96
N PRO A 198 22.95 -34.72 -28.22
CA PRO A 198 24.01 -34.85 -29.23
C PRO A 198 24.64 -33.51 -29.64
N THR A 199 23.95 -32.40 -29.45
CA THR A 199 24.44 -31.05 -29.83
C THR A 199 25.48 -30.52 -28.84
N TYR A 200 25.23 -30.69 -27.54
CA TYR A 200 26.06 -30.10 -26.48
C TYR A 200 26.74 -31.14 -25.58
N PHE A 201 26.44 -32.42 -25.80
CA PHE A 201 26.99 -33.55 -25.01
C PHE A 201 26.62 -33.52 -23.52
N MET A 202 25.54 -32.76 -23.18
CA MET A 202 25.01 -32.66 -21.82
C MET A 202 24.01 -33.78 -21.55
N ASP A 203 23.84 -34.13 -20.28
CA ASP A 203 22.80 -35.10 -19.88
C ASP A 203 21.40 -34.59 -20.27
N PHE A 204 20.62 -35.46 -20.91
CA PHE A 204 19.29 -35.14 -21.39
C PHE A 204 18.22 -35.83 -20.53
N ASN A 205 17.29 -35.04 -20.06
CA ASN A 205 16.12 -35.55 -19.33
C ASN A 205 14.85 -34.92 -19.91
N ALA A 206 14.12 -35.70 -20.70
CA ALA A 206 12.90 -35.24 -21.35
C ALA A 206 11.81 -34.78 -20.37
N THR A 207 11.76 -35.37 -19.14
CA THR A 207 10.71 -35.00 -18.16
C THR A 207 10.88 -33.59 -17.62
N ARG A 208 12.08 -33.00 -17.72
CA ARG A 208 12.33 -31.60 -17.36
C ARG A 208 11.73 -30.64 -18.37
N MET A 209 11.79 -30.99 -19.67
CA MET A 209 11.34 -30.12 -20.74
C MET A 209 9.86 -30.32 -21.10
N LEU A 210 9.20 -31.35 -20.54
CA LEU A 210 7.86 -31.74 -20.91
C LEU A 210 6.91 -31.70 -19.71
N GLY A 211 5.70 -31.22 -19.95
CA GLY A 211 4.61 -31.22 -18.99
C GLY A 211 3.37 -31.94 -19.55
N LEU A 212 2.44 -32.32 -18.68
CA LEU A 212 1.26 -33.11 -19.04
C LEU A 212 1.65 -34.39 -19.81
N ILE A 213 2.57 -35.17 -19.24
CA ILE A 213 3.14 -36.36 -19.84
C ILE A 213 2.23 -37.57 -19.68
N GLU A 214 1.87 -38.21 -20.81
CA GLU A 214 1.21 -39.49 -20.82
C GLU A 214 2.25 -40.61 -21.06
N ARG A 215 2.24 -41.64 -20.18
CA ARG A 215 3.17 -42.78 -20.25
C ARG A 215 2.41 -44.07 -20.52
N ASN A 216 3.09 -44.98 -21.23
CA ASN A 216 2.56 -46.34 -21.41
C ASN A 216 2.80 -47.22 -20.14
N SER A 217 2.31 -48.44 -20.14
CA SER A 217 2.47 -49.41 -19.07
C SER A 217 3.95 -49.73 -18.71
N SER A 218 4.87 -49.48 -19.63
CA SER A 218 6.33 -49.68 -19.46
C SER A 218 7.04 -48.41 -18.95
N GLY A 219 6.31 -47.32 -18.67
CA GLY A 219 6.87 -46.05 -18.18
C GLY A 219 7.40 -45.12 -19.29
N HIS A 220 7.38 -45.51 -20.58
CA HIS A 220 7.84 -44.65 -21.69
C HIS A 220 6.85 -43.54 -21.99
N ILE A 221 7.37 -42.36 -22.29
CA ILE A 221 6.60 -41.18 -22.73
C ILE A 221 5.99 -41.46 -24.09
N MET A 222 4.66 -41.32 -24.21
CA MET A 222 3.93 -41.50 -25.45
C MET A 222 3.39 -40.19 -26.00
N LYS A 223 3.04 -39.26 -25.14
CA LYS A 223 2.47 -37.96 -25.47
C LYS A 223 2.84 -36.94 -24.41
N ALA A 224 2.97 -35.67 -24.78
CA ALA A 224 3.09 -34.57 -23.85
C ALA A 224 2.26 -33.38 -24.34
N GLY A 225 1.59 -32.69 -23.45
CA GLY A 225 0.73 -31.55 -23.78
C GLY A 225 1.46 -30.20 -23.69
N VAL A 226 2.61 -30.14 -23.04
CA VAL A 226 3.37 -28.91 -22.83
C VAL A 226 4.87 -29.18 -23.02
N MET A 227 5.58 -28.21 -23.58
CA MET A 227 7.04 -28.20 -23.61
C MET A 227 7.58 -26.82 -23.26
N HIS A 228 8.79 -26.75 -22.69
CA HIS A 228 9.50 -25.49 -22.53
C HIS A 228 10.76 -25.45 -23.40
N ALA A 229 11.19 -24.24 -23.72
CA ALA A 229 12.42 -23.98 -24.44
C ALA A 229 13.05 -22.68 -23.97
N ASP A 230 14.36 -22.71 -23.72
CA ASP A 230 15.13 -21.58 -23.18
C ASP A 230 16.26 -21.19 -24.14
N TRP A 231 16.33 -19.91 -24.47
CA TRP A 231 17.46 -19.28 -25.17
C TRP A 231 18.24 -18.43 -24.18
N PHE A 232 19.56 -18.49 -24.25
CA PHE A 232 20.39 -17.77 -23.29
C PHE A 232 21.24 -16.72 -23.99
N ILE A 233 21.05 -15.46 -23.58
CA ILE A 233 21.91 -14.35 -23.96
C ILE A 233 22.86 -14.00 -22.82
N GLN A 234 24.03 -13.46 -23.17
CA GLN A 234 25.07 -13.03 -22.24
C GLN A 234 25.18 -11.51 -22.34
N SER A 235 25.18 -10.84 -21.20
CA SER A 235 25.24 -9.39 -21.12
C SER A 235 26.24 -8.94 -20.08
N SER A 236 27.14 -8.03 -20.47
CA SER A 236 27.91 -7.22 -19.51
C SER A 236 27.06 -6.07 -18.99
N THR A 237 27.54 -5.41 -17.94
CA THR A 237 26.87 -4.21 -17.41
C THR A 237 26.64 -3.13 -18.46
N GLU A 238 27.54 -2.97 -19.41
CA GLU A 238 27.47 -1.98 -20.48
C GLU A 238 26.45 -2.38 -21.57
N LEU A 239 26.35 -3.67 -21.89
CA LEU A 239 25.46 -4.22 -22.90
C LEU A 239 24.05 -4.56 -22.37
N ARG A 240 23.79 -4.41 -21.07
CA ARG A 240 22.51 -4.69 -20.46
C ARG A 240 21.32 -3.96 -21.12
N PRO A 241 21.39 -2.67 -21.50
CA PRO A 241 20.29 -2.02 -22.20
C PRO A 241 19.97 -2.67 -23.56
N ILE A 242 21.00 -3.10 -24.30
CA ILE A 242 20.86 -3.74 -25.61
C ILE A 242 20.26 -5.15 -25.44
N ALA A 243 20.76 -5.91 -24.44
CA ALA A 243 20.19 -7.23 -24.10
C ALA A 243 18.70 -7.14 -23.78
N LYS A 244 18.31 -6.11 -23.05
CA LYS A 244 16.90 -5.82 -22.69
C LYS A 244 16.04 -5.54 -23.92
N GLU A 245 16.52 -4.78 -24.87
CA GLU A 245 15.79 -4.57 -26.14
C GLU A 245 15.64 -5.87 -26.95
N LEU A 246 16.65 -6.75 -26.93
CA LEU A 246 16.53 -8.05 -27.57
C LEU A 246 15.50 -8.94 -26.86
N GLU A 247 15.45 -8.90 -25.55
CA GLU A 247 14.41 -9.57 -24.75
C GLU A 247 13.01 -9.07 -25.11
N TYR A 248 12.81 -7.74 -25.23
CA TYR A 248 11.51 -7.18 -25.64
C TYR A 248 11.10 -7.65 -27.05
N ALA A 249 12.03 -7.66 -28.00
CA ALA A 249 11.74 -8.16 -29.32
C ALA A 249 11.34 -9.65 -29.32
N ALA A 250 11.95 -10.45 -28.42
CA ALA A 250 11.55 -11.85 -28.24
C ALA A 250 10.19 -12.00 -27.55
N ILE A 251 9.86 -11.13 -26.59
CA ILE A 251 8.55 -11.08 -25.94
C ILE A 251 7.47 -10.74 -26.98
N ASP A 252 7.68 -9.69 -27.78
CA ASP A 252 6.72 -9.28 -28.81
C ASP A 252 6.50 -10.40 -29.84
N LEU A 253 7.56 -11.12 -30.22
CA LEU A 253 7.48 -12.27 -31.10
C LEU A 253 6.63 -13.39 -30.49
N ALA A 254 6.82 -13.70 -29.21
CA ALA A 254 6.08 -14.75 -28.51
C ALA A 254 4.60 -14.38 -28.33
N LEU A 255 4.30 -13.13 -27.97
CA LEU A 255 2.95 -12.60 -27.82
C LEU A 255 2.19 -12.51 -29.17
N GLY A 256 2.92 -12.42 -30.28
CA GLY A 256 2.36 -12.54 -31.63
C GLY A 256 1.70 -13.89 -31.92
N GLY A 257 1.99 -14.91 -31.12
CA GLY A 257 1.38 -16.24 -31.19
C GLY A 257 1.89 -17.10 -32.36
N HIS A 258 1.45 -18.36 -32.40
CA HIS A 258 1.71 -19.29 -33.50
C HIS A 258 0.53 -20.27 -33.63
N PRO A 259 0.04 -20.58 -34.87
CA PRO A 259 -1.15 -21.39 -35.02
C PRO A 259 -1.05 -22.83 -34.47
N ALA A 260 0.18 -23.37 -34.41
CA ALA A 260 0.43 -24.71 -33.85
C ALA A 260 0.31 -24.82 -32.34
N PHE A 261 0.25 -23.70 -31.61
CA PHE A 261 0.19 -23.72 -30.15
C PHE A 261 -1.06 -23.02 -29.62
N SER A 262 -1.76 -23.68 -28.71
CA SER A 262 -2.96 -23.13 -28.04
C SER A 262 -2.63 -22.13 -26.95
N LEU A 263 -1.42 -22.20 -26.36
CA LEU A 263 -0.91 -21.28 -25.36
C LEU A 263 0.60 -21.09 -25.58
N ILE A 264 1.03 -19.84 -25.53
CA ILE A 264 2.43 -19.44 -25.51
C ILE A 264 2.61 -18.50 -24.34
N SER A 265 3.49 -18.85 -23.41
CA SER A 265 3.85 -18.00 -22.28
C SER A 265 5.34 -17.69 -22.33
N VAL A 266 5.71 -16.45 -22.09
CA VAL A 266 7.10 -15.97 -22.23
C VAL A 266 7.57 -15.32 -20.93
N PHE A 267 8.86 -15.50 -20.64
CA PHE A 267 9.54 -14.90 -19.49
C PHE A 267 10.97 -14.52 -19.85
N THR A 268 11.42 -13.35 -19.40
CA THR A 268 12.81 -12.91 -19.46
C THR A 268 13.27 -12.39 -18.10
N MET A 269 14.56 -12.11 -17.96
CA MET A 269 15.13 -11.74 -16.66
C MET A 269 14.52 -10.48 -16.04
N ASP A 270 14.22 -9.46 -16.85
CA ASP A 270 13.65 -8.20 -16.37
C ASP A 270 12.10 -8.17 -16.42
N SER A 271 11.43 -9.19 -17.02
CA SER A 271 9.96 -9.25 -17.19
C SER A 271 9.17 -8.97 -15.91
N TYR A 272 9.60 -9.60 -14.80
CA TYR A 272 8.90 -9.46 -13.54
C TYR A 272 8.95 -8.01 -13.01
N ALA A 273 10.16 -7.41 -13.01
CA ALA A 273 10.32 -6.06 -12.53
C ALA A 273 9.56 -5.04 -13.40
N GLU A 274 9.61 -5.20 -14.70
CA GLU A 274 8.95 -4.30 -15.64
C GLU A 274 7.43 -4.35 -15.58
N GLU A 275 6.86 -5.54 -15.57
CA GLU A 275 5.41 -5.71 -15.44
C GLU A 275 4.92 -5.22 -14.06
N PHE A 276 5.67 -5.48 -12.99
CA PHE A 276 5.36 -5.00 -11.66
C PHE A 276 5.38 -3.47 -11.59
N PHE A 277 6.51 -2.84 -11.97
CA PHE A 277 6.63 -1.39 -11.92
C PHE A 277 5.80 -0.69 -13.00
N GLY A 278 5.65 -1.31 -14.17
CA GLY A 278 4.75 -0.82 -15.23
C GLY A 278 3.29 -0.74 -14.76
N GLY A 279 2.81 -1.76 -14.03
CA GLY A 279 1.51 -1.74 -13.38
C GLY A 279 1.39 -0.61 -12.35
N VAL A 280 2.42 -0.45 -11.51
CA VAL A 280 2.49 0.61 -10.50
C VAL A 280 2.47 2.01 -11.13
N TYR A 281 3.20 2.25 -12.22
CA TYR A 281 3.17 3.52 -12.96
C TYR A 281 1.82 3.77 -13.65
N GLY A 282 1.21 2.72 -14.21
CA GLY A 282 -0.12 2.81 -14.81
C GLY A 282 -1.20 3.25 -13.82
N ASP A 283 -1.10 2.82 -12.57
CA ASP A 283 -2.07 3.14 -11.54
C ASP A 283 -2.02 4.61 -11.08
N ILE A 284 -0.92 5.33 -11.29
CA ILE A 284 -0.83 6.76 -10.98
C ILE A 284 -1.89 7.57 -11.74
N ILE A 285 -2.22 7.18 -12.96
CA ILE A 285 -3.21 7.90 -13.79
C ILE A 285 -4.62 7.83 -13.18
N LEU A 286 -4.90 6.81 -12.37
CA LEU A 286 -6.18 6.67 -11.69
C LEU A 286 -6.43 7.80 -10.68
N ILE A 287 -5.37 8.41 -10.13
CA ILE A 287 -5.47 9.60 -9.27
C ILE A 287 -6.17 10.73 -10.02
N VAL A 288 -5.81 10.93 -11.28
CA VAL A 288 -6.36 12.00 -12.14
C VAL A 288 -7.87 11.80 -12.37
N TYR A 289 -8.32 10.56 -12.54
CA TYR A 289 -9.75 10.25 -12.76
C TYR A 289 -10.55 10.23 -11.46
N GLY A 290 -9.98 9.75 -10.35
CA GLY A 290 -10.67 9.68 -9.07
C GLY A 290 -10.85 11.02 -8.38
N PHE A 291 -9.87 11.90 -8.53
CA PHE A 291 -9.84 13.19 -7.87
C PHE A 291 -11.09 14.06 -8.11
N PRO A 292 -11.63 14.22 -9.33
CA PRO A 292 -12.86 14.97 -9.58
C PRO A 292 -14.08 14.43 -8.83
N VAL A 293 -14.23 13.12 -8.71
CA VAL A 293 -15.37 12.48 -8.01
C VAL A 293 -15.32 12.83 -6.52
N VAL A 294 -14.15 12.68 -5.91
CA VAL A 294 -13.91 13.04 -4.51
C VAL A 294 -14.14 14.54 -4.29
N LEU A 295 -13.63 15.39 -5.20
CA LEU A 295 -13.80 16.83 -5.14
C LEU A 295 -15.28 17.24 -5.11
N VAL A 296 -16.10 16.70 -6.01
CA VAL A 296 -17.53 16.97 -6.07
C VAL A 296 -18.22 16.56 -4.76
N TYR A 297 -17.88 15.39 -4.23
CA TYR A 297 -18.44 14.95 -2.96
C TYR A 297 -18.08 15.88 -1.79
N ILE A 298 -16.80 16.28 -1.68
CA ILE A 298 -16.34 17.18 -0.60
C ILE A 298 -17.03 18.54 -0.70
N ILE A 299 -17.20 19.08 -1.92
CA ILE A 299 -17.94 20.34 -2.13
C ILE A 299 -19.37 20.26 -1.59
N MET A 300 -20.06 19.15 -1.83
CA MET A 300 -21.42 18.94 -1.34
C MET A 300 -21.47 18.71 0.19
N ALA A 301 -20.47 18.06 0.74
CA ALA A 301 -20.42 17.72 2.16
C ALA A 301 -19.97 18.88 3.06
N LEU A 302 -19.01 19.72 2.62
CA LEU A 302 -18.53 20.88 3.38
C LEU A 302 -19.41 22.12 3.22
N GLY A 303 -20.25 22.17 2.19
CA GLY A 303 -21.13 23.31 1.89
C GLY A 303 -22.61 22.97 1.97
N LYS A 304 -23.42 23.99 1.62
CA LYS A 304 -24.85 23.84 1.42
C LYS A 304 -25.19 24.16 -0.04
N PRO A 305 -26.20 23.51 -0.64
CA PRO A 305 -26.59 23.75 -2.02
C PRO A 305 -27.32 25.10 -2.20
N ASN A 306 -26.59 26.21 -1.99
CA ASN A 306 -27.04 27.57 -2.24
C ASN A 306 -25.86 28.43 -2.72
N LEU A 307 -26.16 29.58 -3.35
CA LEU A 307 -25.15 30.42 -4.02
C LEU A 307 -24.16 31.09 -3.06
N THR A 308 -24.52 31.32 -1.81
CA THR A 308 -23.68 32.01 -0.83
C THR A 308 -22.89 31.04 0.07
N GLU A 309 -23.49 29.89 0.42
CA GLU A 309 -22.91 28.92 1.38
C GLU A 309 -22.33 27.66 0.72
N HIS A 310 -22.09 27.71 -0.60
CA HIS A 310 -21.51 26.58 -1.35
C HIS A 310 -20.11 26.24 -0.86
N GLY A 311 -19.76 24.94 -0.81
CA GLY A 311 -18.53 24.41 -0.18
C GLY A 311 -17.24 24.59 -0.98
N VAL A 312 -17.26 25.14 -2.21
CA VAL A 312 -16.10 25.18 -3.13
C VAL A 312 -14.86 25.79 -2.48
N PHE A 313 -14.98 26.94 -1.85
CA PHE A 313 -13.82 27.64 -1.27
C PHE A 313 -13.16 26.85 -0.14
N LEU A 314 -13.96 26.23 0.74
CA LEU A 314 -13.44 25.42 1.84
C LEU A 314 -12.86 24.09 1.34
N THR A 315 -13.47 23.49 0.34
CA THR A 315 -12.93 22.29 -0.30
C THR A 315 -11.58 22.56 -0.93
N LEU A 316 -11.46 23.69 -1.67
CA LEU A 316 -10.19 24.08 -2.25
C LEU A 316 -9.12 24.31 -1.18
N ALA A 317 -9.48 24.96 -0.05
CA ALA A 317 -8.57 25.16 1.07
C ALA A 317 -8.09 23.82 1.69
N ALA A 318 -8.99 22.87 1.91
CA ALA A 318 -8.65 21.54 2.43
C ALA A 318 -7.69 20.79 1.48
N ILE A 319 -8.00 20.78 0.18
CA ILE A 319 -7.20 20.08 -0.83
C ILE A 319 -5.82 20.73 -1.02
N VAL A 320 -5.75 22.07 -1.08
CA VAL A 320 -4.46 22.77 -1.15
C VAL A 320 -3.60 22.44 0.08
N GLY A 321 -4.21 22.34 1.28
CA GLY A 321 -3.54 21.88 2.49
C GLY A 321 -2.95 20.48 2.34
N VAL A 322 -3.70 19.53 1.77
CA VAL A 322 -3.24 18.15 1.51
C VAL A 322 -2.09 18.14 0.48
N ILE A 323 -2.24 18.86 -0.63
CA ILE A 323 -1.19 18.92 -1.69
C ILE A 323 0.11 19.51 -1.13
N LEU A 324 0.03 20.59 -0.35
CA LEU A 324 1.21 21.19 0.27
C LEU A 324 1.86 20.25 1.30
N SER A 325 1.06 19.51 2.06
CA SER A 325 1.56 18.51 3.02
C SER A 325 2.27 17.36 2.31
N ALA A 326 1.69 16.83 1.23
CA ALA A 326 2.31 15.81 0.40
C ALA A 326 3.60 16.33 -0.25
N GLY A 327 3.58 17.53 -0.79
CA GLY A 327 4.76 18.17 -1.40
C GLY A 327 5.90 18.35 -0.39
N ALA A 328 5.62 18.84 0.81
CA ALA A 328 6.62 18.99 1.87
C ALA A 328 7.17 17.65 2.35
N CYS A 329 6.30 16.66 2.51
CA CYS A 329 6.65 15.31 2.91
C CYS A 329 7.61 14.66 1.90
N PHE A 330 7.23 14.63 0.62
CA PHE A 330 8.09 14.09 -0.43
C PHE A 330 9.37 14.89 -0.59
N GLY A 331 9.28 16.21 -0.53
CA GLY A 331 10.45 17.07 -0.64
C GLY A 331 11.49 16.84 0.45
N ILE A 332 11.09 16.74 1.72
CA ILE A 332 12.01 16.44 2.83
C ILE A 332 12.57 15.02 2.69
N GLY A 333 11.71 14.02 2.45
CA GLY A 333 12.15 12.63 2.37
C GLY A 333 13.19 12.41 1.27
N LEU A 334 12.94 12.96 0.07
CA LEU A 334 13.85 12.87 -1.07
C LEU A 334 15.12 13.71 -0.87
N ALA A 335 15.01 14.88 -0.24
CA ALA A 335 16.18 15.71 0.07
C ALA A 335 17.12 15.03 1.06
N CYS A 336 16.58 14.28 2.03
CA CYS A 336 17.33 13.48 2.99
C CYS A 336 17.86 12.16 2.40
N GLY A 337 17.47 11.79 1.18
CA GLY A 337 17.92 10.57 0.51
C GLY A 337 17.22 9.29 0.99
N PHE A 338 16.02 9.40 1.58
CA PHE A 338 15.24 8.22 1.91
C PHE A 338 14.73 7.52 0.64
N LEU A 339 14.64 6.19 0.70
CA LEU A 339 14.15 5.35 -0.41
C LEU A 339 12.73 5.75 -0.82
N PHE A 340 12.47 5.71 -2.12
CA PHE A 340 11.13 5.90 -2.67
C PHE A 340 10.80 4.74 -3.61
N GLY A 341 9.79 3.94 -3.29
CA GLY A 341 9.37 2.76 -4.05
C GLY A 341 7.86 2.69 -4.19
N ALA A 342 7.34 1.59 -4.73
CA ALA A 342 5.93 1.39 -5.06
C ALA A 342 4.92 1.77 -3.96
N PRO A 343 5.06 1.39 -2.67
CA PRO A 343 4.07 1.72 -1.66
C PRO A 343 3.89 3.22 -1.41
N HIS A 344 4.91 4.05 -1.69
CA HIS A 344 4.86 5.49 -1.44
C HIS A 344 3.82 6.23 -2.30
N GLN A 345 3.37 5.64 -3.40
CA GLN A 345 2.30 6.22 -4.23
C GLN A 345 0.96 6.26 -3.48
N ALA A 346 0.70 5.26 -2.62
CA ALA A 346 -0.51 5.21 -1.81
C ALA A 346 -0.57 6.33 -0.76
N LEU A 347 0.57 6.97 -0.43
CA LEU A 347 0.62 8.04 0.56
C LEU A 347 -0.24 9.25 0.16
N ILE A 348 -0.34 9.57 -1.13
CA ILE A 348 -1.19 10.68 -1.60
C ILE A 348 -2.66 10.41 -1.27
N PHE A 349 -3.12 9.18 -1.50
CA PHE A 349 -4.48 8.76 -1.16
C PHE A 349 -4.72 8.77 0.36
N LEU A 350 -3.74 8.30 1.13
CA LEU A 350 -3.79 8.31 2.59
C LEU A 350 -3.91 9.73 3.14
N LEU A 351 -3.05 10.65 2.71
CA LEU A 351 -3.08 12.05 3.16
C LEU A 351 -4.37 12.77 2.73
N LEU A 352 -4.93 12.42 1.57
CA LEU A 352 -6.22 12.97 1.14
C LEU A 352 -7.36 12.47 2.04
N ALA A 353 -7.38 11.20 2.38
CA ALA A 353 -8.41 10.60 3.24
C ALA A 353 -8.38 11.23 4.64
N VAL A 354 -7.23 11.20 5.32
CA VAL A 354 -7.04 11.75 6.67
C VAL A 354 -7.27 13.27 6.71
N GLY A 355 -6.73 14.00 5.72
CA GLY A 355 -6.81 15.46 5.70
C GLY A 355 -8.20 16.02 5.49
N VAL A 356 -9.04 15.32 4.77
CA VAL A 356 -10.43 15.75 4.57
C VAL A 356 -11.28 15.43 5.79
N ASP A 357 -10.98 14.36 6.53
CA ASP A 357 -11.71 14.00 7.76
C ASP A 357 -11.56 15.08 8.84
N ASP A 358 -10.35 15.54 9.09
CA ASP A 358 -10.10 16.68 9.99
C ASP A 358 -10.91 17.93 9.62
N ALA A 359 -11.00 18.24 8.33
CA ALA A 359 -11.81 19.36 7.84
C ALA A 359 -13.31 19.18 8.19
N PHE A 360 -13.86 17.96 8.10
CA PHE A 360 -15.24 17.67 8.50
C PHE A 360 -15.45 17.87 10.00
N VAL A 361 -14.50 17.48 10.84
CA VAL A 361 -14.56 17.69 12.29
C VAL A 361 -14.58 19.18 12.62
N ILE A 362 -13.71 19.99 11.99
CA ILE A 362 -13.68 21.44 12.18
C ILE A 362 -14.99 22.09 11.73
N ILE A 363 -15.51 21.75 10.53
CA ILE A 363 -16.76 22.32 9.98
C ILE A 363 -17.99 21.90 10.80
N THR A 364 -18.04 20.67 11.26
CA THR A 364 -19.16 20.20 12.10
C THR A 364 -19.18 20.97 13.43
N THR A 365 -18.03 21.17 14.06
CA THR A 365 -17.88 21.99 15.26
C THR A 365 -18.19 23.45 14.99
N TRP A 366 -17.69 24.04 13.89
CA TRP A 366 -17.99 25.38 13.46
C TRP A 366 -19.50 25.63 13.28
N THR A 367 -20.18 24.73 12.58
CA THR A 367 -21.64 24.88 12.31
C THR A 367 -22.45 24.95 13.61
N ARG A 368 -22.00 24.22 14.65
CA ARG A 368 -22.62 24.24 15.96
C ARG A 368 -22.32 25.52 16.73
N ILE A 369 -21.06 25.90 16.82
CA ILE A 369 -20.59 27.11 17.54
C ILE A 369 -21.12 28.37 16.88
N ASN A 370 -21.10 28.45 15.56
CA ASN A 370 -21.61 29.60 14.82
C ASN A 370 -23.09 29.86 15.09
N LYS A 371 -23.92 28.83 15.17
CA LYS A 371 -25.34 28.94 15.53
C LYS A 371 -25.55 29.35 17.00
N ALA A 372 -24.75 28.79 17.91
CA ALA A 372 -24.89 29.07 19.35
C ALA A 372 -24.43 30.48 19.73
N HIS A 373 -23.42 31.01 19.04
CA HIS A 373 -22.76 32.28 19.36
C HIS A 373 -22.83 33.32 18.23
N MET A 374 -23.92 33.37 17.48
CA MET A 374 -24.09 34.24 16.29
C MET A 374 -23.89 35.73 16.58
N ARG A 375 -24.08 36.17 17.83
CA ARG A 375 -23.93 37.58 18.26
C ARG A 375 -22.47 37.96 18.55
N ARG A 376 -21.53 36.96 18.63
CA ARG A 376 -20.09 37.21 18.90
C ARG A 376 -19.37 37.53 17.60
N PRO A 377 -18.21 38.25 17.67
CA PRO A 377 -17.34 38.47 16.50
C PRO A 377 -16.90 37.15 15.86
N ILE A 378 -16.61 37.17 14.54
CA ILE A 378 -16.15 35.97 13.79
C ILE A 378 -14.90 35.38 14.44
N GLU A 379 -13.98 36.24 14.84
CA GLU A 379 -12.69 35.89 15.46
C GLU A 379 -12.87 35.03 16.71
N GLU A 380 -13.80 35.43 17.57
CA GLU A 380 -14.11 34.69 18.79
C GLU A 380 -14.82 33.35 18.50
N ARG A 381 -15.73 33.33 17.52
CA ARG A 381 -16.43 32.09 17.10
C ARG A 381 -15.43 31.08 16.53
N VAL A 382 -14.45 31.52 15.73
CA VAL A 382 -13.38 30.67 15.20
C VAL A 382 -12.47 30.19 16.33
N ALA A 383 -12.10 31.07 17.27
CA ALA A 383 -11.30 30.68 18.43
C ALA A 383 -11.95 29.59 19.27
N ILE A 384 -13.27 29.72 19.57
CA ILE A 384 -14.05 28.71 20.29
C ILE A 384 -14.16 27.42 19.47
N THR A 385 -14.29 27.51 18.15
CA THR A 385 -14.30 26.32 17.28
C THR A 385 -12.99 25.58 17.37
N MET A 386 -11.86 26.28 17.25
CA MET A 386 -10.53 25.66 17.35
C MET A 386 -10.25 25.14 18.77
N GLN A 387 -10.75 25.77 19.82
CA GLN A 387 -10.69 25.27 21.20
C GLN A 387 -11.20 23.83 21.31
N HIS A 388 -12.30 23.49 20.64
CA HIS A 388 -12.90 22.17 20.72
C HIS A 388 -12.44 21.23 19.59
N ALA A 389 -12.46 21.69 18.33
CA ALA A 389 -12.04 20.89 17.20
C ALA A 389 -10.53 20.62 17.20
N GLY A 390 -9.71 21.62 17.58
CA GLY A 390 -8.27 21.47 17.58
C GLY A 390 -7.76 20.38 18.53
N VAL A 391 -8.36 20.24 19.71
CA VAL A 391 -8.00 19.13 20.62
C VAL A 391 -8.41 17.78 19.99
N SER A 392 -9.60 17.67 19.40
CA SER A 392 -10.07 16.44 18.77
C SER A 392 -9.18 16.00 17.58
N VAL A 393 -8.79 16.96 16.72
CA VAL A 393 -7.85 16.74 15.60
C VAL A 393 -6.45 16.39 16.12
N THR A 394 -6.03 16.98 17.26
CA THR A 394 -4.73 16.61 17.88
C THR A 394 -4.72 15.16 18.32
N VAL A 395 -5.82 14.66 18.90
CA VAL A 395 -5.88 13.27 19.38
C VAL A 395 -5.65 12.31 18.22
N THR A 396 -6.32 12.49 17.09
CA THR A 396 -6.19 11.64 15.90
C THR A 396 -4.84 11.79 15.24
N SER A 397 -4.46 13.00 14.83
CA SER A 397 -3.20 13.23 14.12
C SER A 397 -1.95 12.82 14.93
N PHE A 398 -1.95 12.97 16.26
CA PHE A 398 -0.84 12.47 17.09
C PHE A 398 -0.87 10.95 17.26
N SER A 399 -2.05 10.33 17.30
CA SER A 399 -2.14 8.87 17.33
C SER A 399 -1.56 8.26 16.07
N ASP A 400 -1.90 8.81 14.92
CA ASP A 400 -1.36 8.41 13.62
C ASP A 400 0.14 8.65 13.51
N LEU A 401 0.58 9.87 13.88
CA LEU A 401 2.00 10.23 13.86
C LEU A 401 2.83 9.23 14.68
N VAL A 402 2.37 8.89 15.88
CA VAL A 402 3.11 7.97 16.76
C VAL A 402 3.01 6.53 16.26
N ALA A 403 1.87 6.10 15.70
CA ALA A 403 1.74 4.78 15.10
C ALA A 403 2.74 4.58 13.96
N PHE A 404 2.84 5.55 13.04
CA PHE A 404 3.83 5.49 11.96
C PHE A 404 5.26 5.67 12.45
N ALA A 405 5.51 6.53 13.46
CA ALA A 405 6.82 6.67 14.05
C ALA A 405 7.34 5.37 14.70
N CYS A 406 6.45 4.56 15.31
CA CYS A 406 6.80 3.22 15.77
C CYS A 406 7.20 2.30 14.59
N GLY A 407 6.54 2.41 13.45
CA GLY A 407 6.88 1.66 12.24
C GLY A 407 8.29 1.97 11.68
N ILE A 408 8.89 3.13 12.02
CA ILE A 408 10.28 3.45 11.62
C ILE A 408 11.30 2.48 12.25
N SER A 409 10.94 1.81 13.33
CA SER A 409 11.81 0.81 13.99
C SER A 409 11.98 -0.48 13.19
N THR A 410 11.29 -0.65 12.07
CA THR A 410 11.33 -1.83 11.20
C THR A 410 12.71 -2.05 10.59
N GLN A 411 13.05 -3.32 10.35
CA GLN A 411 14.26 -3.70 9.63
C GLN A 411 14.06 -3.65 8.10
N MET A 412 12.81 -3.67 7.62
CA MET A 412 12.50 -3.61 6.19
C MET A 412 12.62 -2.17 5.63
N PRO A 413 13.53 -1.91 4.67
CA PRO A 413 13.83 -0.55 4.24
C PRO A 413 12.64 0.18 3.61
N VAL A 414 11.84 -0.49 2.79
CA VAL A 414 10.66 0.12 2.15
C VAL A 414 9.61 0.52 3.18
N LEU A 415 9.35 -0.33 4.18
CA LEU A 415 8.39 -0.06 5.25
C LEU A 415 8.90 1.08 6.16
N LYS A 416 10.18 1.04 6.52
CA LYS A 416 10.83 2.10 7.29
C LYS A 416 10.72 3.44 6.59
N SER A 417 11.07 3.49 5.32
CA SER A 417 10.98 4.70 4.51
C SER A 417 9.54 5.19 4.40
N PHE A 418 8.60 4.30 4.09
CA PHE A 418 7.18 4.64 4.02
C PHE A 418 6.67 5.27 5.33
N CYS A 419 7.00 4.68 6.49
CA CYS A 419 6.63 5.21 7.80
C CYS A 419 7.24 6.59 8.08
N ILE A 420 8.46 6.85 7.62
CA ILE A 420 9.10 8.18 7.72
C ILE A 420 8.31 9.21 6.90
N TYR A 421 7.98 8.89 5.64
CA TYR A 421 7.18 9.77 4.79
C TYR A 421 5.78 9.99 5.38
N CYS A 422 5.10 8.94 5.86
CA CYS A 422 3.80 9.09 6.54
C CYS A 422 3.88 10.01 7.74
N SER A 423 4.90 9.86 8.59
CA SER A 423 5.09 10.71 9.78
C SER A 423 5.24 12.19 9.42
N PHE A 424 6.06 12.50 8.41
CA PHE A 424 6.16 13.87 7.91
C PHE A 424 4.86 14.35 7.26
N GLY A 425 4.20 13.51 6.47
CA GLY A 425 2.95 13.85 5.81
C GLY A 425 1.86 14.24 6.81
N ILE A 426 1.65 13.43 7.84
CA ILE A 426 0.65 13.67 8.90
C ILE A 426 1.01 14.91 9.71
N LEU A 427 2.28 15.10 10.04
CA LEU A 427 2.71 16.30 10.76
C LEU A 427 2.39 17.60 9.99
N PHE A 428 2.73 17.64 8.68
CA PHE A 428 2.40 18.80 7.84
C PHE A 428 0.91 18.95 7.65
N LEU A 429 0.19 17.84 7.52
CA LEU A 429 -1.26 17.84 7.39
C LEU A 429 -1.93 18.45 8.63
N PHE A 430 -1.53 18.02 9.83
CA PHE A 430 -1.97 18.61 11.09
C PHE A 430 -1.69 20.11 11.15
N LEU A 431 -0.50 20.56 10.73
CA LEU A 431 -0.17 21.98 10.69
C LEU A 431 -1.07 22.74 9.70
N MET A 432 -1.34 22.18 8.51
CA MET A 432 -2.21 22.81 7.54
C MET A 432 -3.67 22.89 8.03
N GLN A 433 -4.19 21.81 8.60
CA GLN A 433 -5.55 21.79 9.16
C GLN A 433 -5.71 22.67 10.39
N SER A 434 -4.65 22.86 11.17
CA SER A 434 -4.68 23.74 12.33
C SER A 434 -4.44 25.21 12.02
N THR A 435 -3.92 25.57 10.83
CA THR A 435 -3.54 26.96 10.49
C THR A 435 -4.22 27.45 9.21
N LEU A 436 -3.94 26.83 8.06
CA LEU A 436 -4.43 27.25 6.75
C LEU A 436 -5.96 27.15 6.70
N PHE A 437 -6.51 26.02 7.10
CA PHE A 437 -7.95 25.76 6.98
C PHE A 437 -8.79 26.72 7.85
N PRO A 438 -8.50 26.97 9.14
CA PRO A 438 -9.24 27.97 9.94
C PRO A 438 -9.08 29.41 9.44
N ALA A 439 -7.93 29.75 8.85
CA ALA A 439 -7.73 31.06 8.23
C ALA A 439 -8.64 31.25 6.99
N CYS A 440 -8.73 30.21 6.16
CA CYS A 440 -9.64 30.19 5.01
C CYS A 440 -11.12 30.16 5.47
N LEU A 441 -11.45 29.42 6.53
CA LEU A 441 -12.78 29.42 7.15
C LEU A 441 -13.20 30.84 7.60
N THR A 442 -12.26 31.59 8.23
CA THR A 442 -12.49 32.98 8.65
C THR A 442 -12.83 33.88 7.45
N LEU A 443 -12.05 33.80 6.38
CA LEU A 443 -12.29 34.59 5.15
C LEU A 443 -13.59 34.18 4.48
N ASN A 444 -13.89 32.89 4.41
CA ASN A 444 -15.14 32.39 3.86
C ASN A 444 -16.34 32.89 4.65
N GLN A 445 -16.27 32.91 6.00
CA GLN A 445 -17.33 33.43 6.83
C GLN A 445 -17.55 34.95 6.63
N ARG A 446 -16.46 35.72 6.56
CA ARG A 446 -16.53 37.16 6.22
C ARG A 446 -17.21 37.39 4.86
N ARG A 447 -16.93 36.52 3.87
CA ARG A 447 -17.59 36.54 2.55
C ARG A 447 -19.09 36.25 2.64
N ILE A 448 -19.46 35.20 3.42
CA ILE A 448 -20.89 34.83 3.62
C ILE A 448 -21.65 35.95 4.32
N GLU A 449 -21.10 36.56 5.36
CA GLU A 449 -21.74 37.68 6.07
C GLU A 449 -21.85 38.93 5.21
N ALA A 450 -20.90 39.14 4.27
CA ALA A 450 -21.00 40.17 3.24
C ALA A 450 -21.95 39.80 2.08
N ARG A 451 -22.66 38.65 2.14
CA ARG A 451 -23.60 38.12 1.12
C ARG A 451 -23.00 38.04 -0.29
N ARG A 452 -21.74 37.69 -0.40
CA ARG A 452 -21.06 37.52 -1.69
C ARG A 452 -21.19 36.08 -2.19
N ASP A 453 -21.27 35.96 -3.52
CA ASP A 453 -21.37 34.63 -4.18
C ASP A 453 -20.19 33.73 -3.85
N ALA A 454 -20.40 32.42 -3.80
CA ALA A 454 -19.39 31.43 -3.45
C ALA A 454 -18.40 31.15 -4.58
N LEU A 455 -18.80 31.25 -5.84
CA LEU A 455 -17.97 30.98 -7.00
C LEU A 455 -17.34 32.27 -7.54
N VAL A 456 -18.13 33.36 -7.55
CA VAL A 456 -17.73 34.68 -8.07
C VAL A 456 -17.86 35.71 -6.96
N PRO A 457 -16.87 35.86 -6.05
CA PRO A 457 -16.95 36.76 -4.87
C PRO A 457 -17.18 38.23 -5.16
N CYS A 458 -17.10 38.66 -6.44
CA CYS A 458 -17.40 40.01 -6.88
C CYS A 458 -18.89 40.30 -6.90
N ILE A 459 -19.76 39.26 -6.98
CA ILE A 459 -21.19 39.38 -6.99
C ILE A 459 -21.69 39.47 -5.54
N GLN A 460 -22.46 40.51 -5.22
CA GLN A 460 -23.10 40.72 -3.93
C GLN A 460 -24.61 40.68 -4.08
N TYR A 461 -25.25 39.86 -3.24
CA TYR A 461 -26.70 39.69 -3.26
C TYR A 461 -27.41 40.75 -2.42
N SER A 462 -28.66 41.05 -2.82
CA SER A 462 -29.57 41.96 -2.10
C SER A 462 -29.74 41.56 -0.64
N PRO A 463 -30.05 42.54 0.27
CA PRO A 463 -30.46 42.26 1.65
C PRO A 463 -31.62 41.26 1.80
N ASP A 464 -32.51 41.20 0.81
CA ASP A 464 -33.69 40.35 0.79
C ASP A 464 -33.43 38.91 0.28
N TYR A 465 -32.16 38.58 -0.07
CA TYR A 465 -31.84 37.22 -0.50
C TYR A 465 -31.94 36.25 0.69
N GLU A 466 -32.88 35.34 0.63
CA GLU A 466 -32.99 34.22 1.56
C GLU A 466 -32.54 32.90 0.89
N PRO A 467 -31.68 32.12 1.53
CA PRO A 467 -31.32 30.81 1.03
C PRO A 467 -32.49 29.85 0.96
N ILE A 468 -32.53 28.97 -0.03
CA ILE A 468 -33.60 27.98 -0.20
C ILE A 468 -33.75 27.16 1.09
N ALA A 469 -34.95 27.10 1.67
CA ALA A 469 -35.23 26.44 2.96
C ALA A 469 -34.77 24.94 2.98
N CYS A 470 -34.85 24.26 1.84
CA CYS A 470 -34.36 22.87 1.69
C CYS A 470 -32.82 22.75 1.91
N SER A 471 -32.04 23.78 1.50
CA SER A 471 -30.58 23.79 1.65
C SER A 471 -30.13 23.95 3.11
N GLN A 472 -31.01 24.42 3.99
CA GLN A 472 -30.68 24.63 5.41
C GLN A 472 -30.84 23.35 6.27
N LYS A 473 -31.49 22.29 5.73
CA LYS A 473 -31.71 21.03 6.45
C LYS A 473 -30.50 20.08 6.23
N ASN A 474 -29.82 19.71 7.32
CA ASN A 474 -28.82 18.66 7.29
C ASN A 474 -29.50 17.30 7.41
N SER A 475 -29.74 16.64 6.26
CA SER A 475 -30.44 15.36 6.16
C SER A 475 -29.69 14.23 6.88
N VAL A 476 -28.35 14.21 6.84
CA VAL A 476 -27.53 13.19 7.52
C VAL A 476 -27.69 13.30 9.03
N LYS A 477 -27.57 14.51 9.58
CA LYS A 477 -27.77 14.74 11.02
C LYS A 477 -29.20 14.41 11.47
N ALA A 478 -30.20 14.76 10.67
CA ALA A 478 -31.60 14.43 10.97
C ALA A 478 -31.85 12.92 10.95
N GLY A 479 -31.26 12.19 10.00
CA GLY A 479 -31.34 10.73 9.92
C GLY A 479 -30.67 10.05 11.11
N ILE A 480 -29.46 10.48 11.48
CA ILE A 480 -28.74 9.97 12.66
C ILE A 480 -29.57 10.20 13.93
N LYS A 481 -30.06 11.41 14.15
CA LYS A 481 -30.85 11.75 15.33
C LYS A 481 -32.17 10.99 15.42
N LYS A 482 -32.88 10.87 14.29
CA LYS A 482 -34.25 10.32 14.28
C LYS A 482 -34.29 8.79 14.25
N PHE A 483 -33.38 8.16 13.53
CA PHE A 483 -33.40 6.72 13.29
C PHE A 483 -32.20 5.98 13.88
N PHE A 484 -30.98 6.42 13.58
CA PHE A 484 -29.77 5.63 13.88
C PHE A 484 -29.49 5.57 15.39
N ALA A 485 -29.35 6.70 16.08
CA ALA A 485 -29.00 6.74 17.50
C ALA A 485 -30.05 6.08 18.41
N PRO A 486 -31.39 6.30 18.23
CA PRO A 486 -32.40 5.61 19.03
C PRO A 486 -32.43 4.09 18.77
N LEU A 487 -32.25 3.65 17.53
CA LEU A 487 -32.21 2.23 17.18
C LEU A 487 -31.01 1.55 17.82
N LEU A 488 -29.83 2.13 17.65
CA LEU A 488 -28.54 1.62 18.15
C LEU A 488 -28.53 1.47 19.68
N LEU A 489 -28.98 2.50 20.40
CA LEU A 489 -28.98 2.55 21.86
C LEU A 489 -30.28 2.02 22.49
N SER A 490 -31.16 1.36 21.71
CA SER A 490 -32.24 0.53 22.25
C SER A 490 -31.68 -0.73 22.90
N LYS A 491 -32.42 -1.34 23.86
CA LYS A 491 -31.96 -2.57 24.53
C LYS A 491 -31.69 -3.71 23.53
N VAL A 492 -32.52 -3.84 22.50
CA VAL A 492 -32.36 -4.84 21.44
C VAL A 492 -31.18 -4.46 20.55
N GLY A 493 -31.07 -3.21 20.12
CA GLY A 493 -29.95 -2.74 19.30
C GLY A 493 -28.59 -2.96 19.95
N MET A 494 -28.45 -2.60 21.23
CA MET A 494 -27.23 -2.85 21.99
C MET A 494 -26.86 -4.35 22.06
N ALA A 495 -27.85 -5.22 22.33
CA ALA A 495 -27.61 -6.65 22.36
C ALA A 495 -27.21 -7.21 20.98
N CYS A 496 -27.88 -6.77 19.90
CA CYS A 496 -27.53 -7.17 18.54
C CYS A 496 -26.10 -6.74 18.16
N VAL A 497 -25.72 -5.51 18.48
CA VAL A 497 -24.36 -5.01 18.17
C VAL A 497 -23.30 -5.81 18.93
N LEU A 498 -23.50 -6.03 20.23
CA LEU A 498 -22.53 -6.81 21.02
C LEU A 498 -22.40 -8.27 20.54
N LEU A 499 -23.53 -8.92 20.24
CA LEU A 499 -23.53 -10.30 19.73
C LEU A 499 -22.90 -10.38 18.32
N ALA A 500 -23.24 -9.44 17.44
CA ALA A 500 -22.66 -9.40 16.09
C ALA A 500 -21.15 -9.16 16.14
N THR A 501 -20.69 -8.19 16.95
CA THR A 501 -19.24 -7.92 17.10
C THR A 501 -18.51 -9.15 17.67
N LEU A 502 -19.05 -9.79 18.70
CA LEU A 502 -18.44 -10.98 19.26
C LEU A 502 -18.43 -12.15 18.26
N GLY A 503 -19.51 -12.34 17.51
CA GLY A 503 -19.62 -13.37 16.47
C GLY A 503 -18.64 -13.16 15.32
N VAL A 504 -18.54 -11.91 14.81
CA VAL A 504 -17.58 -11.57 13.75
C VAL A 504 -16.15 -11.73 14.26
N ALA A 505 -15.82 -11.21 15.43
CA ALA A 505 -14.49 -11.35 16.02
C ALA A 505 -14.08 -12.81 16.25
N ALA A 506 -15.01 -13.67 16.67
CA ALA A 506 -14.74 -15.11 16.83
C ALA A 506 -14.50 -15.80 15.48
N LEU A 507 -15.33 -15.48 14.46
CA LEU A 507 -15.17 -16.02 13.10
C LEU A 507 -13.84 -15.57 12.49
N MET A 508 -13.53 -14.26 12.55
CA MET A 508 -12.31 -13.71 12.00
C MET A 508 -11.07 -14.17 12.77
N GLY A 509 -11.16 -14.32 14.10
CA GLY A 509 -10.08 -14.90 14.90
C GLY A 509 -9.77 -16.36 14.52
N PHE A 510 -10.79 -17.14 14.20
CA PHE A 510 -10.61 -18.47 13.65
C PHE A 510 -9.96 -18.44 12.26
N SER A 511 -10.42 -17.57 11.38
CA SER A 511 -9.86 -17.39 10.04
C SER A 511 -8.38 -17.01 10.07
N VAL A 512 -7.99 -16.06 10.93
CA VAL A 512 -6.59 -15.64 11.08
C VAL A 512 -5.66 -16.80 11.43
N SER A 513 -6.15 -17.84 12.14
CA SER A 513 -5.33 -19.03 12.46
C SER A 513 -4.92 -19.83 11.22
N SER A 514 -5.62 -19.65 10.10
CA SER A 514 -5.36 -20.30 8.80
C SER A 514 -4.65 -19.37 7.81
N LEU A 515 -4.35 -18.13 8.22
CA LEU A 515 -3.76 -17.13 7.34
C LEU A 515 -2.40 -17.59 6.83
N LYS A 516 -2.32 -17.77 5.52
CA LYS A 516 -1.10 -18.18 4.83
C LYS A 516 -0.16 -16.98 4.69
N LYS A 517 1.12 -17.24 4.96
CA LYS A 517 2.19 -16.26 4.82
C LYS A 517 3.01 -16.59 3.60
N GLY A 518 3.47 -15.58 2.88
CA GLY A 518 4.34 -15.80 1.75
C GLY A 518 4.20 -14.76 0.66
N TYR A 519 5.08 -14.86 -0.31
CA TYR A 519 5.12 -13.99 -1.46
C TYR A 519 4.79 -14.80 -2.72
N GLU A 520 3.56 -14.71 -3.20
CA GLU A 520 3.20 -15.27 -4.50
C GLU A 520 3.53 -14.25 -5.59
N LEU A 521 4.65 -14.49 -6.27
CA LEU A 521 5.16 -13.63 -7.36
C LEU A 521 4.09 -13.33 -8.40
N GLU A 522 3.32 -14.33 -8.81
CA GLU A 522 2.27 -14.19 -9.81
C GLU A 522 1.11 -13.27 -9.37
N LYS A 523 0.74 -13.28 -8.08
CA LYS A 523 -0.37 -12.45 -7.57
C LYS A 523 0.00 -10.97 -7.38
N SER A 524 1.29 -10.67 -7.31
CA SER A 524 1.76 -9.28 -7.23
C SER A 524 1.76 -8.56 -8.57
N LEU A 525 1.59 -9.30 -9.67
CA LEU A 525 1.54 -8.77 -11.03
C LEU A 525 0.10 -8.47 -11.46
N PRO A 526 -0.10 -7.55 -12.43
CA PRO A 526 -1.39 -7.31 -13.05
C PRO A 526 -2.03 -8.59 -13.59
N ALA A 527 -3.37 -8.66 -13.57
CA ALA A 527 -4.10 -9.85 -14.04
C ALA A 527 -3.90 -10.14 -15.52
N ASP A 528 -3.61 -9.13 -16.33
CA ASP A 528 -3.35 -9.19 -17.76
C ASP A 528 -1.86 -9.30 -18.12
N SER A 529 -0.98 -9.47 -17.13
CA SER A 529 0.47 -9.59 -17.30
C SER A 529 0.85 -10.90 -17.99
N TYR A 530 1.68 -10.82 -19.04
CA TYR A 530 2.23 -12.00 -19.71
C TYR A 530 3.18 -12.77 -18.78
N THR A 531 3.91 -12.06 -17.90
CA THR A 531 4.78 -12.66 -16.90
C THR A 531 3.98 -13.44 -15.86
N ARG A 532 2.84 -12.93 -15.44
CA ARG A 532 1.91 -13.66 -14.58
C ARG A 532 1.43 -14.94 -15.24
N ALA A 533 1.01 -14.87 -16.50
CA ALA A 533 0.58 -16.04 -17.27
C ALA A 533 1.69 -17.10 -17.39
N PHE A 534 2.96 -16.65 -17.50
CA PHE A 534 4.11 -17.56 -17.50
C PHE A 534 4.30 -18.24 -16.14
N LEU A 535 4.31 -17.49 -15.04
CA LEU A 535 4.50 -18.01 -13.67
C LEU A 535 3.38 -18.99 -13.29
N GLU A 536 2.13 -18.68 -13.65
CA GLU A 536 0.98 -19.58 -13.46
C GLU A 536 1.13 -20.86 -14.30
N SER A 537 1.60 -20.75 -15.55
CA SER A 537 1.87 -21.90 -16.44
C SER A 537 3.02 -22.75 -15.89
N GLN A 538 4.09 -22.14 -15.42
CA GLN A 538 5.22 -22.85 -14.80
C GLN A 538 4.76 -23.62 -13.57
N ARG A 539 4.01 -22.99 -12.67
CA ARG A 539 3.47 -23.63 -11.48
C ARG A 539 2.51 -24.78 -11.81
N LEU A 540 1.68 -24.63 -12.86
CA LEU A 540 0.70 -25.63 -13.23
C LEU A 540 1.33 -26.86 -13.91
N PHE A 541 2.31 -26.64 -14.80
CA PHE A 541 2.86 -27.70 -15.66
C PHE A 541 4.21 -28.22 -15.21
N PHE A 542 4.99 -27.43 -14.46
CA PHE A 542 6.35 -27.72 -13.99
C PHE A 542 6.48 -27.47 -12.48
N SER A 543 5.52 -27.93 -11.67
CA SER A 543 5.33 -27.59 -10.27
C SER A 543 6.50 -27.93 -9.34
N ALA A 544 7.38 -28.85 -9.70
CA ALA A 544 8.55 -29.22 -8.90
C ALA A 544 9.80 -28.38 -9.25
N GLU A 545 9.76 -27.63 -10.37
CA GLU A 545 10.90 -26.88 -10.83
C GLU A 545 10.94 -25.51 -10.14
N GLY A 546 11.92 -25.33 -9.26
CA GLY A 546 12.17 -24.08 -8.56
C GLY A 546 13.20 -23.21 -9.29
N PRO A 547 13.72 -22.17 -8.62
CA PRO A 547 14.69 -21.27 -9.23
C PRO A 547 16.05 -21.94 -9.48
N GLY A 548 16.72 -21.52 -10.55
CA GLY A 548 18.14 -21.83 -10.77
C GLY A 548 18.99 -21.17 -9.68
N ILE A 549 19.92 -21.92 -9.13
CA ILE A 549 20.86 -21.48 -8.12
C ILE A 549 22.28 -21.73 -8.58
N GLN A 550 23.23 -20.96 -8.08
CA GLN A 550 24.64 -21.04 -8.43
C GLN A 550 25.47 -21.04 -7.15
N THR A 551 26.32 -22.05 -6.99
CA THR A 551 27.26 -22.05 -5.87
C THR A 551 28.63 -21.58 -6.38
N PHE A 552 28.95 -20.34 -6.01
CA PHE A 552 30.22 -19.69 -6.35
C PHE A 552 31.33 -20.11 -5.35
N CYS A 553 32.53 -20.40 -5.84
CA CYS A 553 33.68 -20.75 -5.03
C CYS A 553 34.90 -20.00 -5.55
N GLY A 554 35.70 -19.42 -4.66
CA GLY A 554 37.00 -18.79 -4.99
C GLY A 554 37.27 -17.53 -4.14
N PRO A 555 38.44 -16.90 -4.31
CA PRO A 555 39.72 -17.54 -4.76
C PRO A 555 40.26 -18.53 -3.71
N MET A 556 40.91 -19.60 -4.18
CA MET A 556 41.52 -20.62 -3.31
C MET A 556 42.57 -21.46 -4.06
N ASP A 557 43.33 -22.30 -3.36
CA ASP A 557 44.15 -23.33 -3.96
C ASP A 557 43.26 -24.53 -4.39
N TYR A 558 42.82 -24.53 -5.64
CA TYR A 558 41.97 -25.59 -6.18
C TYR A 558 42.68 -26.97 -6.23
N HIS A 559 44.01 -27.05 -6.39
CA HIS A 559 44.72 -28.30 -6.41
C HIS A 559 44.49 -29.09 -5.10
N GLN A 560 44.66 -28.43 -3.96
CA GLN A 560 44.47 -29.07 -2.65
C GLN A 560 42.99 -29.20 -2.26
N LYS A 561 42.14 -28.34 -2.73
CA LYS A 561 40.73 -28.21 -2.27
C LYS A 561 39.72 -28.90 -3.19
N LEU A 562 40.13 -29.40 -4.36
CA LEU A 562 39.25 -30.04 -5.34
C LEU A 562 38.42 -31.21 -4.76
N PRO A 563 38.97 -32.09 -3.88
CA PRO A 563 38.19 -33.17 -3.28
C PRO A 563 37.05 -32.68 -2.38
N ILE A 564 37.24 -31.53 -1.71
CA ILE A 564 36.23 -30.91 -0.87
C ILE A 564 35.09 -30.37 -1.74
N LEU A 565 35.40 -29.70 -2.87
CA LEU A 565 34.44 -29.22 -3.83
C LEU A 565 33.62 -30.35 -4.49
N ASP A 566 34.33 -31.47 -4.84
CA ASP A 566 33.65 -32.65 -5.38
C ASP A 566 32.68 -33.27 -4.37
N ARG A 567 33.06 -33.31 -3.08
CA ARG A 567 32.19 -33.77 -2.00
C ARG A 567 31.00 -32.83 -1.84
N MET A 568 31.17 -31.50 -1.92
CA MET A 568 30.09 -30.51 -1.91
C MET A 568 29.09 -30.80 -3.03
N CYS A 569 29.56 -30.98 -4.27
CA CYS A 569 28.72 -31.31 -5.41
C CYS A 569 27.93 -32.61 -5.19
N ASN A 570 28.60 -33.65 -4.66
CA ASN A 570 27.96 -34.92 -4.33
C ASN A 570 26.90 -34.75 -3.21
N THR A 571 27.13 -33.86 -2.23
CA THR A 571 26.16 -33.54 -1.20
C THR A 571 24.92 -32.90 -1.80
N TYR A 572 25.06 -31.97 -2.75
CA TYR A 572 23.95 -31.37 -3.48
C TYR A 572 23.16 -32.43 -4.28
N VAL A 573 23.85 -33.31 -5.03
CA VAL A 573 23.22 -34.39 -5.83
C VAL A 573 22.39 -35.33 -4.93
N ASN A 574 22.86 -35.63 -3.74
CA ASN A 574 22.21 -36.51 -2.78
C ASN A 574 21.12 -35.78 -1.95
N SER A 575 21.02 -34.47 -2.07
CA SER A 575 19.99 -33.67 -1.37
C SER A 575 18.63 -33.83 -2.04
N SER A 576 17.60 -34.07 -1.27
CA SER A 576 16.21 -34.09 -1.76
C SER A 576 15.71 -32.72 -2.24
N TYR A 577 16.45 -31.65 -1.99
CA TYR A 577 16.10 -30.25 -2.29
C TYR A 577 16.72 -29.71 -3.57
N VAL A 578 17.56 -30.50 -4.23
CA VAL A 578 18.14 -30.19 -5.54
C VAL A 578 17.67 -31.23 -6.56
N MET A 579 17.32 -30.79 -7.75
CA MET A 579 16.85 -31.69 -8.80
C MET A 579 18.00 -32.58 -9.27
N TYR A 580 17.76 -33.88 -9.25
CA TYR A 580 18.78 -34.87 -9.69
C TYR A 580 19.21 -34.61 -11.14
N GLY A 581 20.50 -34.71 -11.41
CA GLY A 581 21.12 -34.53 -12.77
C GLY A 581 21.31 -33.06 -13.17
N LEU A 582 21.00 -32.09 -12.33
CA LEU A 582 21.12 -30.65 -12.65
C LEU A 582 22.28 -29.95 -11.91
N VAL A 583 23.21 -30.71 -11.36
CA VAL A 583 24.45 -30.15 -10.80
C VAL A 583 25.51 -30.08 -11.90
N GLY A 584 25.90 -28.86 -12.30
CA GLY A 584 26.94 -28.62 -13.30
C GLY A 584 28.35 -28.90 -12.77
N ASN A 585 28.62 -30.13 -12.32
CA ASN A 585 29.91 -30.54 -11.75
C ASN A 585 30.87 -30.96 -12.84
N TRP A 586 31.89 -30.13 -13.09
CA TRP A 586 32.93 -30.39 -14.07
C TRP A 586 34.03 -31.35 -13.53
N ILE A 587 34.16 -31.55 -12.22
CA ILE A 587 35.23 -32.26 -11.56
C ILE A 587 35.34 -33.75 -11.98
N PRO A 588 34.26 -34.54 -12.00
CA PRO A 588 34.31 -35.92 -12.46
C PRO A 588 34.74 -36.06 -13.91
N VAL A 589 34.29 -35.12 -14.78
CA VAL A 589 34.65 -35.12 -16.21
C VAL A 589 36.12 -34.75 -16.39
N TYR A 590 36.63 -33.82 -15.57
CA TYR A 590 38.08 -33.52 -15.54
C TYR A 590 38.91 -34.71 -15.09
N LYS A 591 38.53 -35.42 -14.04
CA LYS A 591 39.19 -36.64 -13.58
C LYS A 591 39.21 -37.70 -14.68
N MET A 592 38.12 -37.88 -15.39
CA MET A 592 38.03 -38.77 -16.57
C MET A 592 38.98 -38.30 -17.69
N TYR A 593 39.03 -37.00 -18.00
CA TYR A 593 39.94 -36.43 -19.00
C TYR A 593 41.41 -36.72 -18.63
N VAL A 594 41.83 -36.48 -17.41
CA VAL A 594 43.16 -36.79 -16.92
C VAL A 594 43.45 -38.28 -17.04
N GLY A 595 42.49 -39.15 -16.77
CA GLY A 595 42.62 -40.60 -16.93
C GLY A 595 42.89 -41.03 -18.36
N LEU A 596 42.14 -40.43 -19.32
CA LEU A 596 42.20 -40.78 -20.75
C LEU A 596 43.42 -40.18 -21.49
N PHE A 597 43.71 -38.90 -21.25
CA PHE A 597 44.71 -38.16 -22.06
C PHE A 597 46.04 -38.00 -21.38
N HIS A 598 46.11 -38.24 -20.08
CA HIS A 598 47.37 -38.17 -19.30
C HIS A 598 47.60 -39.45 -18.44
N PRO A 599 47.52 -40.68 -19.03
CA PRO A 599 47.56 -41.95 -18.28
C PRO A 599 48.86 -42.20 -17.54
N PHE A 600 50.00 -41.66 -18.04
CA PHE A 600 51.32 -41.89 -17.53
C PHE A 600 51.83 -40.81 -16.58
N LYS A 601 51.07 -39.77 -16.28
CA LYS A 601 51.48 -38.73 -15.35
C LYS A 601 51.24 -39.19 -13.91
N PRO A 602 52.10 -38.79 -12.92
CA PRO A 602 51.88 -39.04 -11.51
C PRO A 602 50.54 -38.40 -11.10
N LYS A 603 49.74 -39.15 -10.34
CA LYS A 603 48.43 -38.74 -9.85
C LYS A 603 48.36 -39.00 -8.37
N ASN A 604 47.71 -38.10 -7.64
CA ASN A 604 47.35 -38.28 -6.24
C ASN A 604 46.21 -39.31 -6.09
N GLU A 605 45.78 -39.57 -4.83
CA GLU A 605 44.72 -40.51 -4.51
C GLU A 605 43.37 -40.11 -5.15
N ASP A 606 43.19 -38.84 -5.46
CA ASP A 606 41.96 -38.28 -6.07
C ASP A 606 41.97 -38.39 -7.61
N GLY A 607 43.03 -38.90 -8.22
CA GLY A 607 43.18 -39.10 -9.68
C GLY A 607 43.52 -37.84 -10.48
N ILE A 608 44.04 -36.80 -9.83
CA ILE A 608 44.51 -35.55 -10.43
C ILE A 608 46.02 -35.47 -10.42
N PRO A 609 46.67 -34.65 -11.27
CA PRO A 609 48.11 -34.47 -11.29
C PRO A 609 48.66 -34.12 -9.90
N GLU A 610 49.77 -34.76 -9.48
CA GLU A 610 50.40 -34.56 -8.18
C GLU A 610 51.08 -33.19 -8.09
N ASP A 611 51.66 -32.73 -9.21
CA ASP A 611 52.31 -31.42 -9.32
C ASP A 611 51.27 -30.32 -9.51
N GLU A 612 51.35 -29.24 -8.73
CA GLU A 612 50.39 -28.12 -8.70
C GLU A 612 50.37 -27.38 -10.05
N ASP A 613 51.52 -27.03 -10.61
CA ASP A 613 51.57 -26.30 -11.89
C ASP A 613 51.06 -27.16 -13.04
N GLU A 614 51.35 -28.45 -13.05
CA GLU A 614 50.81 -29.41 -14.01
C GLU A 614 49.28 -29.54 -13.88
N PHE A 615 48.79 -29.54 -12.66
CA PHE A 615 47.32 -29.54 -12.42
C PHE A 615 46.67 -28.36 -13.11
N TYR A 616 47.12 -27.13 -12.86
CA TYR A 616 46.50 -25.93 -13.44
C TYR A 616 46.66 -25.88 -14.98
N ILE A 617 47.79 -26.28 -15.54
CA ILE A 617 47.98 -26.40 -16.98
C ILE A 617 47.01 -27.42 -17.59
N THR A 618 46.83 -28.56 -16.91
CA THR A 618 45.95 -29.64 -17.40
C THR A 618 44.46 -29.25 -17.29
N VAL A 619 44.07 -28.55 -16.21
CA VAL A 619 42.70 -28.00 -16.07
C VAL A 619 42.41 -27.04 -17.20
N LYS A 620 43.30 -26.09 -17.53
CA LYS A 620 43.07 -25.15 -18.64
C LYS A 620 42.90 -25.88 -19.96
N LYS A 621 43.77 -26.86 -20.26
CA LYS A 621 43.67 -27.70 -21.46
C LYS A 621 42.37 -28.50 -21.49
N PHE A 622 41.88 -28.95 -20.34
CA PHE A 622 40.59 -29.64 -20.25
C PHE A 622 39.48 -28.71 -20.70
N PHE A 623 39.44 -27.48 -20.20
CA PHE A 623 38.39 -26.52 -20.58
C PHE A 623 38.48 -26.02 -22.04
N GLU A 624 39.65 -26.19 -22.69
CA GLU A 624 39.84 -25.97 -24.11
C GLU A 624 39.52 -27.21 -24.95
N SER A 625 39.34 -28.38 -24.33
CA SER A 625 38.98 -29.64 -25.00
C SER A 625 37.49 -29.78 -25.21
N PRO A 626 37.03 -30.62 -26.18
CA PRO A 626 35.61 -30.88 -26.38
C PRO A 626 34.88 -31.38 -25.15
N LEU A 627 35.52 -32.03 -24.21
CA LEU A 627 34.95 -32.51 -22.96
C LEU A 627 34.73 -31.39 -21.92
N GLY A 628 35.60 -30.39 -21.90
CA GLY A 628 35.59 -29.29 -20.93
C GLY A 628 34.86 -28.05 -21.40
N ILE A 629 34.77 -27.80 -22.71
CA ILE A 629 34.07 -26.62 -23.28
C ILE A 629 32.65 -26.40 -22.74
N PRO A 630 31.80 -27.44 -22.53
CA PRO A 630 30.49 -27.24 -21.95
C PRO A 630 30.50 -26.55 -20.57
N PHE A 631 31.60 -26.69 -19.85
CA PHE A 631 31.78 -26.12 -18.51
C PHE A 631 32.62 -24.84 -18.51
N SER A 632 33.21 -24.43 -19.66
CA SER A 632 34.16 -23.31 -19.74
C SER A 632 33.63 -21.98 -19.20
N LYS A 633 32.34 -21.78 -19.24
CA LYS A 633 31.67 -20.59 -18.70
C LYS A 633 31.50 -20.57 -17.17
N TYR A 634 31.82 -21.69 -16.50
CA TYR A 634 31.67 -21.84 -15.05
C TYR A 634 32.94 -21.57 -14.27
N ILE A 635 34.01 -21.12 -14.96
CA ILE A 635 35.33 -20.95 -14.40
C ILE A 635 36.05 -19.76 -15.04
N GLU A 636 36.86 -19.08 -14.29
CA GLU A 636 37.75 -18.02 -14.77
C GLU A 636 39.19 -18.30 -14.37
N PHE A 637 40.11 -18.03 -15.28
CA PHE A 637 41.54 -18.22 -15.07
C PHE A 637 42.27 -16.89 -14.99
N THR A 638 43.37 -16.85 -14.21
CA THR A 638 44.30 -15.71 -14.22
C THR A 638 45.14 -15.68 -15.52
N ASP A 639 45.61 -14.48 -15.89
CA ASP A 639 46.49 -14.28 -17.04
C ASP A 639 47.99 -14.56 -16.75
N ASP A 640 48.25 -15.29 -15.68
CA ASP A 640 49.63 -15.63 -15.29
C ASP A 640 50.25 -16.68 -16.23
N THR A 641 51.61 -16.83 -16.18
CA THR A 641 52.35 -17.85 -16.95
C THR A 641 51.87 -19.28 -16.64
N VAL A 642 51.50 -19.57 -15.40
CA VAL A 642 50.72 -20.74 -14.99
C VAL A 642 49.35 -20.26 -14.65
N PRO A 643 48.30 -20.50 -15.48
CA PRO A 643 46.99 -20.00 -15.29
C PRO A 643 46.33 -20.64 -14.07
N ARG A 644 46.04 -19.86 -13.03
CA ARG A 644 45.32 -20.32 -11.83
C ARG A 644 43.86 -20.02 -11.94
N ILE A 645 43.02 -20.77 -11.22
CA ILE A 645 41.57 -20.55 -11.19
C ILE A 645 41.30 -19.40 -10.24
N SER A 646 40.70 -18.30 -10.76
CA SER A 646 40.26 -17.15 -9.98
C SER A 646 39.01 -17.48 -9.20
N TRP A 647 38.01 -18.01 -9.89
CA TRP A 647 36.74 -18.48 -9.32
C TRP A 647 36.16 -19.57 -10.21
N SER A 648 35.28 -20.36 -9.61
CA SER A 648 34.40 -21.27 -10.33
C SER A 648 32.98 -21.23 -9.71
N TYR A 649 31.95 -21.58 -10.51
CA TYR A 649 30.65 -21.83 -9.95
C TYR A 649 30.02 -23.11 -10.45
N PHE A 650 29.10 -23.66 -9.64
CA PHE A 650 28.39 -24.90 -9.92
C PHE A 650 26.90 -24.56 -10.05
N PRO A 651 26.35 -24.53 -11.28
CA PRO A 651 24.92 -24.30 -11.51
C PRO A 651 24.11 -25.52 -11.13
N MET A 652 22.96 -25.30 -10.54
CA MET A 652 22.01 -26.34 -10.19
C MET A 652 20.59 -25.80 -10.13
N GLN A 653 19.61 -26.68 -10.07
CA GLN A 653 18.20 -26.34 -9.95
C GLN A 653 17.69 -26.76 -8.59
N GLN A 654 17.16 -25.80 -7.85
CA GLN A 654 16.49 -26.03 -6.59
C GLN A 654 15.06 -26.55 -6.85
N ILE A 655 14.51 -27.37 -5.97
CA ILE A 655 13.06 -27.66 -5.99
C ILE A 655 12.27 -26.52 -5.37
N VAL A 656 11.00 -26.44 -5.66
CA VAL A 656 10.05 -25.51 -5.02
C VAL A 656 8.89 -26.28 -4.42
N SER A 657 8.46 -25.85 -3.22
CA SER A 657 7.28 -26.36 -2.56
C SER A 657 6.11 -25.37 -2.66
N THR A 658 4.90 -25.88 -2.56
CA THR A 658 3.69 -25.06 -2.39
C THR A 658 3.61 -24.42 -1.00
N ASP A 659 4.36 -24.97 -0.02
CA ASP A 659 4.49 -24.36 1.31
C ASP A 659 5.67 -23.37 1.32
N VAL A 660 5.37 -22.14 1.67
CA VAL A 660 6.32 -21.04 1.69
C VAL A 660 7.41 -21.23 2.75
N TRP A 661 7.06 -21.82 3.90
CA TRP A 661 8.04 -22.12 4.96
C TRP A 661 9.01 -23.24 4.56
N GLU A 662 8.50 -24.19 3.78
CA GLU A 662 9.38 -25.22 3.22
C GLU A 662 10.37 -24.63 2.21
N ASN A 663 9.97 -23.63 1.43
CA ASN A 663 10.89 -22.93 0.52
C ASN A 663 11.99 -22.16 1.27
N GLU A 664 11.68 -21.56 2.41
CA GLU A 664 12.68 -20.93 3.27
C GLU A 664 13.65 -21.97 3.84
N HIS A 665 13.12 -23.09 4.30
CA HIS A 665 13.93 -24.20 4.78
C HIS A 665 14.83 -24.79 3.67
N ILE A 666 14.29 -25.00 2.47
CA ILE A 666 15.04 -25.46 1.29
C ILE A 666 16.21 -24.51 1.00
N MET A 667 15.94 -23.20 0.96
CA MET A 667 16.99 -22.18 0.75
C MET A 667 18.09 -22.26 1.82
N GLU A 668 17.72 -22.40 3.09
CA GLU A 668 18.70 -22.49 4.19
C GLU A 668 19.53 -23.77 4.12
N VAL A 669 18.93 -24.91 3.78
CA VAL A 669 19.69 -26.16 3.61
C VAL A 669 20.66 -26.05 2.45
N VAL A 670 20.22 -25.54 1.31
CA VAL A 670 21.06 -25.37 0.12
C VAL A 670 22.22 -24.39 0.40
N ARG A 671 21.96 -23.26 1.07
CA ARG A 671 23.01 -22.33 1.51
C ARG A 671 23.94 -22.97 2.55
N GLY A 672 23.39 -23.77 3.46
CA GLY A 672 24.14 -24.46 4.52
C GLY A 672 25.19 -25.40 3.97
N ILE A 673 24.94 -26.10 2.86
CA ILE A 673 25.94 -26.99 2.20
C ILE A 673 27.17 -26.18 1.76
N ALA A 674 26.96 -25.00 1.14
CA ALA A 674 28.06 -24.12 0.76
C ALA A 674 28.82 -23.53 1.95
N ASP A 675 28.07 -23.13 3.00
CA ASP A 675 28.63 -22.56 4.22
C ASP A 675 29.45 -23.57 5.00
N ASP A 676 29.04 -24.82 5.08
CA ASP A 676 29.81 -25.91 5.70
C ASP A 676 31.03 -26.25 4.88
N THR A 677 30.92 -26.23 3.55
CA THR A 677 32.08 -26.36 2.66
C THR A 677 33.10 -25.25 2.90
N THR A 678 32.65 -24.01 3.06
CA THR A 678 33.53 -22.86 3.38
C THR A 678 34.29 -23.07 4.69
N LYS A 679 33.68 -23.63 5.72
CA LYS A 679 34.34 -23.96 6.99
C LYS A 679 35.40 -25.06 6.82
N GLU A 680 35.08 -26.10 6.02
CA GLU A 680 35.98 -27.21 5.73
C GLU A 680 37.17 -26.76 4.89
N LEU A 681 37.00 -25.81 3.97
CA LEU A 681 38.07 -25.27 3.14
C LEU A 681 39.19 -24.62 3.96
N GLY A 682 38.88 -23.99 5.12
CA GLY A 682 39.88 -23.30 5.95
C GLY A 682 40.61 -22.13 5.27
N GLY A 683 40.21 -21.77 4.06
CA GLY A 683 40.69 -20.70 3.21
C GLY A 683 39.94 -20.72 1.87
N GLY A 684 39.52 -19.60 1.40
CA GLY A 684 38.57 -19.46 0.30
C GLY A 684 37.09 -19.40 0.79
N LYS A 685 36.18 -19.00 -0.07
CA LYS A 685 34.74 -18.83 0.23
C LYS A 685 33.92 -19.59 -0.82
N CYS A 686 32.95 -20.39 -0.37
CA CYS A 686 31.88 -20.89 -1.21
C CYS A 686 30.56 -20.35 -0.69
N PHE A 687 29.67 -19.91 -1.57
CA PHE A 687 28.32 -19.45 -1.20
C PHE A 687 27.31 -19.75 -2.30
N CYS A 688 26.08 -20.05 -1.93
CA CYS A 688 25.01 -20.30 -2.85
C CYS A 688 24.17 -19.03 -3.07
N TYR A 689 24.01 -18.63 -4.33
CA TYR A 689 23.31 -17.41 -4.73
C TYR A 689 22.20 -17.69 -5.76
N SER A 690 21.10 -16.99 -5.60
CA SER A 690 20.05 -16.84 -6.61
C SER A 690 19.35 -15.49 -6.42
N VAL A 691 18.97 -14.83 -7.51
CA VAL A 691 18.16 -13.58 -7.45
C VAL A 691 16.81 -13.85 -6.79
N PHE A 692 16.24 -15.02 -6.97
CA PHE A 692 14.95 -15.39 -6.37
C PHE A 692 15.00 -15.61 -4.85
N HIS A 693 16.20 -15.83 -4.28
CA HIS A 693 16.36 -15.92 -2.83
C HIS A 693 15.96 -14.63 -2.10
N ILE A 694 15.94 -13.47 -2.80
CA ILE A 694 15.43 -12.20 -2.25
C ILE A 694 14.01 -12.40 -1.70
N PHE A 695 13.13 -12.98 -2.50
CA PHE A 695 11.70 -13.16 -2.15
C PHE A 695 11.48 -14.24 -1.07
N THR A 696 12.35 -15.25 -1.02
CA THR A 696 12.30 -16.29 0.00
C THR A 696 12.84 -15.79 1.34
N GLU A 697 13.95 -15.05 1.32
CA GLU A 697 14.59 -14.54 2.55
C GLU A 697 13.74 -13.50 3.27
N VAL A 698 12.94 -12.71 2.53
CA VAL A 698 12.08 -11.69 3.10
C VAL A 698 11.02 -12.28 4.04
N ILE A 699 10.58 -13.52 3.78
CA ILE A 699 9.55 -14.20 4.57
C ILE A 699 9.95 -14.34 6.04
N ARG A 700 11.25 -14.57 6.29
CA ARG A 700 11.81 -14.65 7.65
C ARG A 700 11.54 -13.39 8.48
N TYR A 701 11.55 -12.23 7.85
CA TYR A 701 11.37 -10.95 8.54
C TYR A 701 9.90 -10.61 8.75
N VAL A 702 8.99 -11.06 7.88
CA VAL A 702 7.56 -10.69 7.89
C VAL A 702 6.91 -10.96 9.24
N ASP A 703 7.08 -12.14 9.82
CA ASP A 703 6.47 -12.52 11.10
C ASP A 703 6.92 -11.64 12.27
N THR A 704 8.23 -11.49 12.38
CA THR A 704 8.84 -10.69 13.47
C THR A 704 8.41 -9.24 13.35
N GLU A 705 8.36 -8.72 12.12
CA GLU A 705 7.99 -7.34 11.84
C GLU A 705 6.50 -7.08 12.17
N ILE A 706 5.60 -7.97 11.79
CA ILE A 706 4.16 -7.82 12.08
C ILE A 706 3.93 -7.79 13.59
N MET A 707 4.41 -8.81 14.31
CA MET A 707 4.18 -8.91 15.75
C MET A 707 4.77 -7.72 16.51
N ARG A 708 5.99 -7.33 16.15
CA ARG A 708 6.67 -6.20 16.77
C ARG A 708 5.93 -4.89 16.50
N ASN A 709 5.60 -4.62 15.25
CA ASN A 709 4.97 -3.35 14.86
C ASN A 709 3.55 -3.24 15.43
N PHE A 710 2.76 -4.32 15.44
CA PHE A 710 1.43 -4.32 16.05
C PHE A 710 1.48 -4.07 17.56
N LEU A 711 2.42 -4.71 18.26
CA LEU A 711 2.58 -4.48 19.70
C LEU A 711 3.02 -3.05 19.99
N LEU A 712 4.04 -2.55 19.29
CA LEU A 712 4.53 -1.19 19.48
C LEU A 712 3.47 -0.15 19.13
N ALA A 713 2.79 -0.28 17.99
CA ALA A 713 1.71 0.63 17.59
C ALA A 713 0.55 0.60 18.59
N GLY A 714 0.11 -0.59 19.01
CA GLY A 714 -0.96 -0.73 20.01
C GLY A 714 -0.63 -0.08 21.35
N VAL A 715 0.57 -0.31 21.87
CA VAL A 715 1.04 0.33 23.12
C VAL A 715 1.15 1.85 22.94
N ALA A 716 1.71 2.30 21.83
CA ALA A 716 1.89 3.72 21.53
C ALA A 716 0.54 4.44 21.40
N ILE A 717 -0.42 3.88 20.67
CA ILE A 717 -1.78 4.40 20.54
C ILE A 717 -2.45 4.49 21.91
N PHE A 718 -2.36 3.42 22.71
CA PHE A 718 -2.91 3.45 24.07
C PHE A 718 -2.31 4.57 24.92
N LEU A 719 -0.98 4.75 24.88
CA LEU A 719 -0.32 5.81 25.65
C LEU A 719 -0.71 7.21 25.15
N VAL A 720 -0.79 7.42 23.85
CA VAL A 720 -1.18 8.71 23.24
C VAL A 720 -2.64 9.03 23.57
N THR A 721 -3.54 8.07 23.36
CA THR A 721 -4.97 8.26 23.69
C THR A 721 -5.16 8.46 25.20
N LEU A 722 -4.40 7.75 26.05
CA LEU A 722 -4.40 7.95 27.49
C LEU A 722 -3.91 9.35 27.87
N LEU A 723 -2.87 9.86 27.23
CA LEU A 723 -2.33 11.19 27.48
C LEU A 723 -3.31 12.29 27.06
N LEU A 724 -3.98 12.12 25.91
CA LEU A 724 -4.82 13.16 25.31
C LEU A 724 -6.29 13.08 25.74
N ILE A 725 -6.85 11.89 25.90
CA ILE A 725 -8.22 11.69 26.46
C ILE A 725 -8.18 11.69 27.99
N VAL A 726 -7.02 11.36 28.61
CA VAL A 726 -6.76 11.34 30.04
C VAL A 726 -7.81 10.53 30.85
N ASP A 727 -8.26 9.44 30.25
CA ASP A 727 -9.14 8.45 30.90
C ASP A 727 -8.75 7.03 30.45
N ILE A 728 -8.39 6.17 31.42
CA ILE A 728 -7.89 4.81 31.17
C ILE A 728 -8.97 3.94 30.51
N VAL A 729 -10.23 4.05 30.96
CA VAL A 729 -11.32 3.19 30.48
C VAL A 729 -11.67 3.51 29.04
N THR A 730 -11.78 4.78 28.69
CA THR A 730 -12.07 5.22 27.32
C THR A 730 -10.93 4.88 26.39
N SER A 731 -9.67 5.11 26.81
CA SER A 731 -8.49 4.78 26.01
C SER A 731 -8.34 3.27 25.77
N LEU A 732 -8.70 2.44 26.78
CA LEU A 732 -8.72 0.99 26.62
C LEU A 732 -9.79 0.55 25.62
N PHE A 733 -10.99 1.14 25.65
CA PHE A 733 -12.02 0.81 24.67
C PHE A 733 -11.67 1.26 23.25
N VAL A 734 -10.99 2.39 23.08
CA VAL A 734 -10.43 2.80 21.78
C VAL A 734 -9.42 1.76 21.28
N LEU A 735 -8.48 1.33 22.15
CA LEU A 735 -7.53 0.27 21.78
C LEU A 735 -8.23 -1.04 21.39
N VAL A 736 -9.25 -1.45 22.14
CA VAL A 736 -10.05 -2.65 21.81
C VAL A 736 -10.71 -2.51 20.42
N CYS A 737 -11.25 -1.34 20.08
CA CYS A 737 -11.81 -1.09 18.75
C CYS A 737 -10.75 -1.26 17.65
N VAL A 738 -9.56 -0.72 17.85
CA VAL A 738 -8.44 -0.84 16.89
C VAL A 738 -8.02 -2.32 16.73
N CYS A 739 -7.87 -3.04 17.83
CA CYS A 739 -7.51 -4.47 17.80
C CYS A 739 -8.58 -5.31 17.09
N LEU A 740 -9.86 -5.07 17.35
CA LEU A 740 -10.97 -5.76 16.67
C LEU A 740 -10.99 -5.42 15.18
N THR A 741 -10.83 -4.16 14.81
CA THR A 741 -10.77 -3.74 13.40
C THR A 741 -9.63 -4.44 12.67
N THR A 742 -8.44 -4.48 13.25
CA THR A 742 -7.27 -5.16 12.65
C THR A 742 -7.49 -6.67 12.54
N LEU A 743 -8.05 -7.30 13.58
CA LEU A 743 -8.39 -8.73 13.57
C LEU A 743 -9.40 -9.06 12.46
N ASP A 744 -10.45 -8.25 12.35
CA ASP A 744 -11.51 -8.46 11.35
C ASP A 744 -10.99 -8.25 9.91
N ILE A 745 -10.07 -7.29 9.70
CA ILE A 745 -9.39 -7.09 8.43
C ILE A 745 -8.55 -8.33 8.08
N MET A 746 -7.69 -8.78 8.98
CA MET A 746 -6.81 -9.94 8.73
C MET A 746 -7.61 -11.21 8.44
N GLY A 747 -8.68 -11.46 9.21
CA GLY A 747 -9.54 -12.64 9.00
C GLY A 747 -10.30 -12.58 7.67
N THR A 748 -10.76 -11.40 7.26
CA THR A 748 -11.46 -11.22 5.98
C THR A 748 -10.50 -11.38 4.79
N LEU A 749 -9.27 -10.90 4.90
CA LEU A 749 -8.26 -11.06 3.86
C LEU A 749 -7.90 -12.53 3.64
N GLU A 750 -7.83 -13.32 4.72
CA GLU A 750 -7.67 -14.78 4.60
C GLU A 750 -8.84 -15.42 3.84
N LEU A 751 -10.09 -15.09 4.21
CA LEU A 751 -11.28 -15.60 3.51
C LEU A 751 -11.33 -15.21 2.03
N TRP A 752 -10.73 -14.10 1.65
CA TRP A 752 -10.58 -13.68 0.25
C TRP A 752 -9.38 -14.34 -0.47
N GLY A 753 -8.60 -15.16 0.25
CA GLY A 753 -7.45 -15.87 -0.29
C GLY A 753 -6.21 -14.99 -0.52
N PHE A 754 -6.09 -13.88 0.22
CA PHE A 754 -4.87 -13.08 0.23
C PHE A 754 -3.81 -13.72 1.12
N TYR A 755 -2.57 -13.56 0.73
CA TYR A 755 -1.40 -13.97 1.51
C TYR A 755 -0.83 -12.79 2.29
N LEU A 756 -0.20 -13.10 3.42
CA LEU A 756 0.48 -12.13 4.23
C LEU A 756 1.89 -11.89 3.68
N ASP A 757 2.02 -10.92 2.79
CA ASP A 757 3.26 -10.47 2.18
C ASP A 757 3.72 -9.11 2.76
N VAL A 758 4.85 -8.59 2.28
CA VAL A 758 5.41 -7.29 2.71
C VAL A 758 4.45 -6.14 2.44
N ASN A 759 3.78 -6.14 1.29
CA ASN A 759 2.83 -5.08 0.95
C ASN A 759 1.65 -5.09 1.90
N MET A 760 1.16 -6.29 2.25
CA MET A 760 0.08 -6.47 3.21
C MET A 760 0.48 -5.98 4.61
N VAL A 761 1.74 -6.19 5.05
CA VAL A 761 2.25 -5.63 6.31
C VAL A 761 2.20 -4.11 6.33
N VAL A 762 2.64 -3.46 5.25
CA VAL A 762 2.53 -2.00 5.08
C VAL A 762 1.08 -1.54 5.22
N LEU A 763 0.16 -2.22 4.51
CA LEU A 763 -1.26 -1.89 4.53
C LEU A 763 -1.92 -2.07 5.90
N LEU A 764 -1.55 -3.13 6.62
CA LEU A 764 -2.06 -3.37 7.97
C LEU A 764 -1.56 -2.31 8.97
N ILE A 765 -0.33 -1.83 8.85
CA ILE A 765 0.17 -0.73 9.70
C ILE A 765 -0.59 0.57 9.39
N ILE A 766 -0.86 0.86 8.12
CA ILE A 766 -1.70 2.00 7.73
C ILE A 766 -3.11 1.85 8.32
N SER A 767 -3.68 0.63 8.27
CA SER A 767 -5.03 0.37 8.77
C SER A 767 -5.17 0.63 10.27
N ILE A 768 -4.13 0.39 11.06
CA ILE A 768 -4.12 0.67 12.50
C ILE A 768 -4.27 2.17 12.75
N GLY A 769 -3.53 3.02 12.03
CA GLY A 769 -3.66 4.47 12.13
C GLY A 769 -5.09 4.93 11.81
N LEU A 770 -5.58 4.59 10.62
CA LEU A 770 -6.94 4.96 10.19
C LEU A 770 -8.07 4.42 11.09
N ALA A 771 -7.88 3.25 11.71
CA ALA A 771 -8.88 2.67 12.62
C ALA A 771 -9.04 3.46 13.92
N VAL A 772 -7.97 4.13 14.36
CA VAL A 772 -7.99 4.99 15.56
C VAL A 772 -8.92 6.18 15.36
N ASP A 773 -8.92 6.82 14.19
CA ASP A 773 -9.66 8.04 13.91
C ASP A 773 -11.16 7.88 14.17
N PHE A 774 -11.76 6.79 13.67
CA PHE A 774 -13.17 6.50 13.89
C PHE A 774 -13.55 6.38 15.37
N SER A 775 -12.66 5.83 16.20
CA SER A 775 -12.91 5.55 17.62
C SER A 775 -12.48 6.70 18.53
N ALA A 776 -11.38 7.38 18.25
CA ALA A 776 -10.84 8.45 19.09
C ALA A 776 -11.75 9.67 19.15
N HIS A 777 -12.36 10.08 18.01
CA HIS A 777 -13.33 11.17 17.97
C HIS A 777 -14.58 10.89 18.83
N ILE A 778 -15.07 9.66 18.80
CA ILE A 778 -16.20 9.23 19.65
C ILE A 778 -15.78 9.24 21.12
N GLY A 779 -14.64 8.65 21.46
CA GLY A 779 -14.14 8.62 22.83
C GLY A 779 -13.94 9.99 23.44
N TYR A 780 -13.28 10.89 22.72
CA TYR A 780 -13.06 12.27 23.17
C TYR A 780 -14.38 13.04 23.33
N THR A 781 -15.26 13.00 22.32
CA THR A 781 -16.55 13.71 22.38
C THR A 781 -17.43 13.19 23.52
N PHE A 782 -17.44 11.87 23.76
CA PHE A 782 -18.19 11.29 24.89
C PHE A 782 -17.71 11.84 26.24
N MET A 783 -16.41 12.08 26.41
CA MET A 783 -15.85 12.60 27.66
C MET A 783 -16.13 14.09 27.89
N THR A 784 -16.35 14.86 26.83
CA THR A 784 -16.63 16.31 26.91
C THR A 784 -18.09 16.64 27.15
N LEU A 785 -19.02 15.68 26.95
CA LEU A 785 -20.46 15.89 27.10
C LEU A 785 -20.96 15.60 28.51
N THR A 786 -21.98 16.35 28.97
CA THR A 786 -22.64 16.18 30.27
C THR A 786 -23.89 15.31 30.17
N GLY A 787 -24.32 14.69 31.25
CA GLY A 787 -25.51 13.86 31.35
C GLY A 787 -25.20 12.41 31.74
N THR A 788 -26.23 11.57 31.70
CA THR A 788 -26.10 10.13 31.95
C THR A 788 -25.29 9.47 30.82
N ARG A 789 -24.72 8.29 31.05
CA ARG A 789 -23.94 7.53 30.06
C ARG A 789 -24.69 7.37 28.75
N LYS A 790 -25.99 7.01 28.79
CA LYS A 790 -26.81 6.82 27.61
C LYS A 790 -27.09 8.12 26.86
N GLU A 791 -27.41 9.20 27.57
CA GLU A 791 -27.60 10.52 26.97
C GLU A 791 -26.33 11.02 26.30
N ARG A 792 -25.20 10.89 26.97
CA ARG A 792 -23.89 11.25 26.43
C ARG A 792 -23.57 10.45 25.15
N ALA A 793 -23.79 9.13 25.16
CA ALA A 793 -23.58 8.31 23.96
C ALA A 793 -24.52 8.73 22.81
N THR A 794 -25.80 9.04 23.11
CA THR A 794 -26.76 9.54 22.12
C THR A 794 -26.29 10.87 21.52
N HIS A 795 -25.92 11.82 22.37
CA HIS A 795 -25.46 13.14 21.91
C HIS A 795 -24.10 13.08 21.21
N THR A 796 -23.22 12.17 21.58
CA THR A 796 -21.94 11.94 20.88
C THR A 796 -22.21 11.53 19.44
N ILE A 797 -23.06 10.52 19.21
CA ILE A 797 -23.43 10.06 17.87
C ILE A 797 -24.12 11.19 17.07
N GLU A 798 -25.01 11.97 17.68
CA GLU A 798 -25.69 13.10 17.03
C GLU A 798 -24.73 14.23 16.63
N GLN A 799 -23.68 14.48 17.42
CA GLN A 799 -22.76 15.61 17.23
C GLN A 799 -21.62 15.30 16.29
N ILE A 800 -20.90 14.18 16.48
CA ILE A 800 -19.72 13.87 15.68
C ILE A 800 -19.99 12.80 14.61
N GLY A 801 -21.05 11.99 14.75
CA GLY A 801 -21.39 10.94 13.81
C GLY A 801 -21.51 11.41 12.34
N PRO A 802 -22.12 12.59 12.05
CA PRO A 802 -22.11 13.10 10.68
C PRO A 802 -20.73 13.35 10.10
N ALA A 803 -19.77 13.87 10.90
CA ALA A 803 -18.38 14.09 10.43
C ALA A 803 -17.70 12.77 10.11
N ILE A 804 -17.76 11.81 11.03
CA ILE A 804 -17.21 10.47 10.85
C ILE A 804 -17.78 9.77 9.61
N LEU A 805 -19.11 9.89 9.39
CA LEU A 805 -19.73 9.29 8.22
C LEU A 805 -19.28 9.95 6.91
N HIS A 806 -19.16 11.29 6.89
CA HIS A 806 -18.65 11.99 5.71
C HIS A 806 -17.19 11.65 5.46
N GLY A 807 -16.34 11.58 6.49
CA GLY A 807 -14.95 11.12 6.41
C GLY A 807 -14.83 9.70 5.85
N ALA A 808 -15.63 8.77 6.39
CA ALA A 808 -15.66 7.39 5.88
C ALA A 808 -16.07 7.30 4.41
N VAL A 809 -17.07 8.10 3.96
CA VAL A 809 -17.48 8.12 2.55
C VAL A 809 -16.39 8.73 1.66
N THR A 810 -15.70 9.78 2.10
CA THR A 810 -14.57 10.33 1.33
C THR A 810 -13.43 9.33 1.24
N THR A 811 -13.07 8.68 2.32
CA THR A 811 -12.05 7.61 2.34
C THR A 811 -12.44 6.46 1.40
N PHE A 812 -13.70 6.03 1.45
CA PHE A 812 -14.22 5.04 0.51
C PHE A 812 -14.08 5.50 -0.95
N LEU A 813 -14.48 6.73 -1.29
CA LEU A 813 -14.41 7.24 -2.66
C LEU A 813 -12.97 7.42 -3.14
N VAL A 814 -12.07 7.86 -2.26
CA VAL A 814 -10.63 8.01 -2.56
C VAL A 814 -10.04 6.66 -2.98
N PHE A 815 -10.32 5.60 -2.23
CA PHE A 815 -9.76 4.27 -2.50
C PHE A 815 -10.57 3.45 -3.50
N PHE A 816 -11.86 3.78 -3.70
CA PHE A 816 -12.72 3.08 -4.67
C PHE A 816 -12.16 3.11 -6.09
N VAL A 817 -11.46 4.18 -6.45
CA VAL A 817 -10.82 4.30 -7.77
C VAL A 817 -9.74 3.24 -7.98
N LEU A 818 -9.10 2.77 -6.90
CA LEU A 818 -8.06 1.74 -6.96
C LEU A 818 -8.58 0.34 -7.33
N ILE A 819 -9.91 0.13 -7.34
CA ILE A 819 -10.49 -1.13 -7.86
C ILE A 819 -10.18 -1.33 -9.34
N PHE A 820 -9.98 -0.22 -10.08
CA PHE A 820 -9.59 -0.23 -11.48
C PHE A 820 -8.08 -0.29 -11.67
N GLY A 821 -7.32 -0.32 -10.56
CA GLY A 821 -5.87 -0.42 -10.56
C GLY A 821 -5.41 -1.80 -10.98
N ARG A 822 -4.28 -1.86 -11.67
CA ARG A 822 -3.64 -3.11 -12.11
C ARG A 822 -2.84 -3.74 -10.97
N SER A 823 -2.13 -2.93 -10.18
CA SER A 823 -1.23 -3.39 -9.09
C SER A 823 -1.71 -2.98 -7.69
N LEU A 824 -2.57 -1.96 -7.57
CA LEU A 824 -3.03 -1.40 -6.29
C LEU A 824 -4.38 -1.96 -5.79
N ASN A 825 -4.90 -3.04 -6.38
CA ASN A 825 -6.16 -3.66 -5.97
C ASN A 825 -6.13 -4.19 -4.51
N GLN A 826 -4.98 -4.66 -4.03
CA GLN A 826 -4.79 -5.05 -2.62
C GLN A 826 -5.01 -3.86 -1.67
N PHE A 827 -4.58 -2.67 -2.07
CA PHE A 827 -4.81 -1.44 -1.32
C PHE A 827 -6.30 -1.15 -1.19
N PHE A 828 -7.05 -1.25 -2.29
CA PHE A 828 -8.50 -1.10 -2.25
C PHE A 828 -9.14 -2.10 -1.28
N ALA A 829 -8.76 -3.38 -1.33
CA ALA A 829 -9.30 -4.43 -0.48
C ALA A 829 -9.12 -4.09 1.02
N VAL A 830 -7.93 -3.70 1.44
CA VAL A 830 -7.65 -3.37 2.84
C VAL A 830 -8.39 -2.08 3.26
N PHE A 831 -8.35 -1.03 2.45
CA PHE A 831 -8.96 0.25 2.83
C PHE A 831 -10.48 0.21 2.90
N ILE A 832 -11.16 -0.56 2.03
CA ILE A 832 -12.61 -0.76 2.16
C ILE A 832 -12.94 -1.47 3.48
N LEU A 833 -12.14 -2.45 3.89
CA LEU A 833 -12.32 -3.15 5.14
C LEU A 833 -12.07 -2.24 6.35
N VAL A 834 -11.05 -1.36 6.28
CA VAL A 834 -10.80 -0.33 7.32
C VAL A 834 -12.03 0.56 7.50
N VAL A 835 -12.62 1.03 6.40
CA VAL A 835 -13.82 1.89 6.46
C VAL A 835 -15.00 1.11 7.05
N VAL A 836 -15.26 -0.11 6.60
CA VAL A 836 -16.41 -0.92 7.06
C VAL A 836 -16.27 -1.28 8.53
N TYR A 837 -15.15 -1.88 8.92
CA TYR A 837 -14.92 -2.31 10.31
C TYR A 837 -14.64 -1.13 11.24
N GLY A 838 -13.94 -0.08 10.77
CA GLY A 838 -13.71 1.14 11.52
C GLY A 838 -15.02 1.86 11.87
N LEU A 839 -15.95 1.99 10.90
CA LEU A 839 -17.29 2.52 11.17
C LEU A 839 -18.07 1.60 12.13
N TRP A 840 -18.00 0.29 11.94
CA TRP A 840 -18.70 -0.64 12.82
C TRP A 840 -18.19 -0.53 14.26
N HIS A 841 -16.89 -0.60 14.48
CA HIS A 841 -16.31 -0.56 15.83
C HIS A 841 -16.34 0.86 16.43
N GLY A 842 -16.05 1.90 15.63
CA GLY A 842 -16.04 3.29 16.10
C GLY A 842 -17.43 3.86 16.31
N LEU A 843 -18.34 3.73 15.32
CA LEU A 843 -19.65 4.41 15.35
C LEU A 843 -20.78 3.54 15.90
N CYS A 844 -20.68 2.19 15.85
CA CYS A 844 -21.71 1.31 16.38
C CYS A 844 -21.31 0.69 17.72
N PHE A 845 -20.19 -0.04 17.78
CA PHE A 845 -19.79 -0.80 18.96
C PHE A 845 -19.33 0.11 20.12
N LEU A 846 -18.45 1.06 19.90
CA LEU A 846 -17.88 1.91 20.94
C LEU A 846 -18.96 2.74 21.69
N PRO A 847 -19.92 3.42 21.03
CA PRO A 847 -20.99 4.13 21.73
C PRO A 847 -21.87 3.21 22.58
N VAL A 848 -22.12 1.97 22.14
CA VAL A 848 -22.87 0.97 22.92
C VAL A 848 -22.10 0.62 24.19
N VAL A 849 -20.82 0.30 24.08
CA VAL A 849 -19.96 -0.02 25.24
C VAL A 849 -19.85 1.18 26.20
N LEU A 850 -19.63 2.38 25.67
CA LEU A 850 -19.57 3.60 26.49
C LEU A 850 -20.92 3.94 27.15
N SER A 851 -22.06 3.59 26.54
CA SER A 851 -23.38 3.76 27.17
C SER A 851 -23.60 2.85 28.37
N LEU A 852 -22.93 1.70 28.40
CA LEU A 852 -23.03 0.69 29.47
C LEU A 852 -21.94 0.90 30.54
N LEU A 853 -20.69 1.03 30.11
CA LEU A 853 -19.50 0.98 30.97
C LEU A 853 -18.71 2.30 31.02
N GLY A 854 -19.12 3.31 30.26
CA GLY A 854 -18.37 4.56 30.12
C GLY A 854 -18.12 5.26 31.45
N PRO A 855 -16.96 5.94 31.60
CA PRO A 855 -16.59 6.69 32.80
C PRO A 855 -17.41 7.98 32.98
N GLU A 856 -17.15 8.73 34.03
CA GLU A 856 -17.75 10.04 34.27
C GLU A 856 -17.15 11.13 33.35
N PRO A 857 -17.94 12.17 32.98
CA PRO A 857 -17.46 13.23 32.10
C PRO A 857 -16.36 14.09 32.77
N TYR A 858 -15.67 14.88 31.95
CA TYR A 858 -14.64 15.82 32.45
C TYR A 858 -15.22 16.87 33.40
N TYR A 859 -16.43 17.35 33.08
CA TYR A 859 -17.11 18.39 33.85
C TYR A 859 -18.54 17.94 34.16
N ASN A 860 -18.94 18.08 35.44
CA ASN A 860 -20.26 17.63 35.89
C ASN A 860 -21.30 18.75 35.92
N ALA A 861 -20.94 19.99 35.56
CA ALA A 861 -21.82 21.17 35.65
C ALA A 861 -22.20 21.70 34.26
N GLY A 862 -23.50 21.67 33.91
CA GLY A 862 -24.04 22.20 32.65
C GLY A 862 -25.31 21.49 32.22
N PRO A 863 -26.16 22.10 31.34
CA PRO A 863 -27.31 21.43 30.75
C PRO A 863 -26.90 20.15 30.00
N VAL A 864 -27.77 19.13 30.01
CA VAL A 864 -27.55 17.86 29.33
C VAL A 864 -27.27 18.06 27.83
N GLY A 865 -26.22 17.44 27.29
CA GLY A 865 -25.85 17.52 25.87
C GLY A 865 -25.08 18.79 25.46
N THR A 866 -24.71 19.67 26.42
CA THR A 866 -23.88 20.83 26.11
C THR A 866 -22.40 20.50 26.25
N LEU A 867 -21.56 21.08 25.38
CA LEU A 867 -20.14 21.10 25.57
C LEU A 867 -19.78 21.98 26.76
N THR A 868 -19.06 21.39 27.69
CA THR A 868 -18.52 22.16 28.83
C THR A 868 -17.09 22.55 28.49
N SER A 869 -16.80 23.85 28.48
CA SER A 869 -15.46 24.38 28.49
C SER A 869 -15.05 24.78 29.92
N ALA A 870 -13.76 24.66 30.21
CA ALA A 870 -13.19 25.10 31.49
C ALA A 870 -13.21 26.65 31.69
N PHE A 871 -13.62 27.39 30.64
CA PHE A 871 -13.84 28.83 30.73
C PHE A 871 -15.31 29.11 30.99
N PRO A 872 -15.69 29.58 32.19
CA PRO A 872 -16.86 30.41 32.32
C PRO A 872 -16.62 31.63 31.41
N PRO A 873 -17.62 32.12 30.67
CA PRO A 873 -17.48 33.34 29.89
C PRO A 873 -17.20 34.50 30.83
N THR A 874 -15.93 34.90 31.00
CA THR A 874 -15.50 36.00 31.86
C THR A 874 -15.95 37.36 31.36
N LEU A 875 -16.74 37.43 30.31
CA LEU A 875 -17.24 38.68 29.69
C LEU A 875 -18.73 38.97 29.95
N ASP A 876 -19.45 38.14 30.70
CA ASP A 876 -20.86 38.44 31.04
C ASP A 876 -21.04 39.25 32.32
N GLN A 877 -19.95 39.72 32.95
CA GLN A 877 -20.07 40.48 34.19
C GLN A 877 -20.35 41.99 34.03
N ASP A 878 -20.28 42.53 32.79
CA ASP A 878 -20.44 43.96 32.55
C ASP A 878 -21.71 44.35 31.76
N MET A 879 -22.72 43.45 31.65
CA MET A 879 -24.01 43.90 31.16
C MET A 879 -25.06 44.05 32.29
N PRO A 880 -25.81 45.16 32.32
CA PRO A 880 -26.80 45.39 33.33
C PRO A 880 -27.85 44.27 33.35
N LYS A 881 -28.03 43.67 34.55
CA LYS A 881 -29.10 42.69 34.79
C LYS A 881 -30.48 43.29 34.42
N LYS A 882 -31.05 42.87 33.32
CA LYS A 882 -32.48 43.02 33.08
C LYS A 882 -33.21 41.96 33.90
N SER A 883 -34.24 42.39 34.60
CA SER A 883 -35.03 41.70 35.61
C SER A 883 -35.49 40.30 35.14
N ASP A 884 -35.38 39.34 36.08
CA ASP A 884 -36.01 38.03 36.05
C ASP A 884 -37.52 38.12 35.77
N ASN A 885 -37.91 37.86 34.53
CA ASN A 885 -39.22 37.34 34.11
C ASN A 885 -39.20 37.20 32.57
N ASP A 886 -38.63 36.14 32.06
CA ASP A 886 -38.97 35.52 30.78
C ASP A 886 -38.06 34.30 30.53
N SER A 887 -38.44 33.21 31.16
CA SER A 887 -38.01 31.87 30.75
C SER A 887 -38.80 31.47 29.51
N VAL A 888 -38.30 31.87 28.34
CA VAL A 888 -38.80 31.36 27.06
C VAL A 888 -37.80 30.37 26.47
N TRP A 889 -38.15 29.12 26.54
CA TRP A 889 -37.60 28.04 25.77
C TRP A 889 -37.86 28.33 24.30
N ILE A 890 -36.80 28.40 23.48
CA ILE A 890 -36.93 28.51 22.02
C ILE A 890 -37.19 27.10 21.49
N ASP A 891 -38.46 26.76 21.43
CA ASP A 891 -38.99 25.77 20.51
C ASP A 891 -39.06 26.36 19.10
N GLU A 892 -38.99 25.52 18.09
CA GLU A 892 -39.05 25.86 16.65
C GLU A 892 -40.11 26.92 16.30
N PRO A 893 -39.87 27.82 15.34
CA PRO A 893 -40.84 28.79 14.91
C PRO A 893 -42.03 28.09 14.25
N THR A 894 -43.18 28.11 14.95
CA THR A 894 -44.47 27.77 14.40
C THR A 894 -44.94 28.91 13.46
N ILE A 895 -45.19 28.56 12.23
CA ILE A 895 -45.76 29.45 11.21
C ILE A 895 -47.18 29.83 11.64
N ILE A 896 -47.46 31.12 11.83
CA ILE A 896 -48.81 31.69 11.98
C ILE A 896 -49.20 32.27 10.62
N PRO A 897 -50.41 31.98 10.07
CA PRO A 897 -50.90 32.53 8.82
C PRO A 897 -51.39 33.97 9.00
N PRO A 898 -51.39 34.78 7.94
CA PRO A 898 -51.81 36.18 8.02
C PRO A 898 -53.30 36.31 8.10
N THR A 899 -53.78 37.16 9.02
CA THR A 899 -55.15 37.65 9.06
C THR A 899 -55.31 39.02 8.38
N GLU A 900 -56.36 39.14 7.63
CA GLU A 900 -56.82 40.23 6.79
C GLU A 900 -57.16 41.52 7.56
N ASP A 901 -56.98 42.60 6.78
CA ASP A 901 -57.73 43.86 6.77
C ASP A 901 -57.84 44.79 8.03
N VAL A 902 -57.35 46.01 7.81
CA VAL A 902 -58.16 47.24 7.95
C VAL A 902 -57.49 48.42 7.27
N GLU A 903 -58.30 49.15 6.45
CA GLU A 903 -58.08 50.40 5.73
C GLU A 903 -57.72 51.63 6.60
N SER A 904 -56.89 52.52 6.07
CA SER A 904 -57.33 53.91 5.79
C SER A 904 -56.18 54.84 5.30
N LYS A 905 -56.43 55.36 4.15
CA LYS A 905 -56.38 56.78 3.65
C LYS A 905 -55.16 57.68 3.81
N ASP A 906 -54.81 58.12 2.59
CA ASP A 906 -54.45 59.47 2.13
C ASP A 906 -53.06 60.06 2.54
N SER A 907 -52.22 60.28 1.60
CA SER A 907 -52.05 61.57 0.88
C SER A 907 -50.94 61.55 -0.13
N GLN A 908 -51.30 62.12 -1.29
CA GLN A 908 -50.48 62.38 -2.47
C GLN A 908 -49.30 63.27 -2.17
N VAL A 909 -48.16 63.07 -2.86
CA VAL A 909 -47.48 64.14 -3.60
C VAL A 909 -46.68 63.52 -4.73
N THR A 910 -47.06 63.96 -5.94
CA THR A 910 -46.42 63.77 -7.24
C THR A 910 -45.03 64.38 -7.34
N THR A 911 -44.10 63.80 -8.09
CA THR A 911 -43.40 64.45 -9.19
C THR A 911 -42.74 63.44 -10.18
N LYS A 912 -43.08 63.69 -11.44
CA LYS A 912 -42.60 63.06 -12.69
C LYS A 912 -41.17 63.42 -13.04
N SER A 913 -40.50 62.52 -13.73
CA SER A 913 -39.84 62.72 -15.02
C SER A 913 -39.19 61.38 -15.44
N SER A 914 -39.69 60.66 -16.37
CA SER A 914 -39.66 60.51 -17.84
C SER A 914 -38.31 60.80 -18.51
N PHE A 915 -37.79 59.75 -19.11
CA PHE A 915 -37.12 59.62 -20.43
C PHE A 915 -36.59 58.16 -20.49
N GLY A 916 -36.94 57.27 -21.34
CA GLY A 916 -37.47 57.26 -22.70
C GLY A 916 -36.37 56.92 -23.70
N LEU A 917 -36.66 55.88 -24.50
CA LEU A 917 -36.00 55.51 -25.75
C LEU A 917 -34.79 54.54 -25.60
N ASP A 918 -34.54 53.57 -26.44
CA ASP A 918 -35.32 52.87 -27.45
C ASP A 918 -34.45 51.71 -27.94
N SER A 919 -35.10 50.71 -28.46
CA SER A 919 -34.57 49.54 -29.15
C SER A 919 -33.74 49.91 -30.40
N SER A 920 -32.71 49.12 -30.74
CA SER A 920 -32.68 48.48 -32.08
C SER A 920 -31.36 47.75 -32.35
N ASN A 921 -31.50 46.54 -32.75
CA ASN A 921 -30.81 45.81 -33.87
C ASN A 921 -29.39 46.22 -34.30
N ILE A 922 -28.49 45.26 -34.38
CA ILE A 922 -27.75 45.00 -35.62
C ILE A 922 -27.39 43.49 -35.73
N ARG A 923 -27.70 42.99 -36.92
CA ARG A 923 -27.47 41.63 -37.46
C ARG A 923 -26.12 41.55 -38.17
N TYR A 924 -25.64 40.30 -38.33
CA TYR A 924 -24.84 39.68 -39.43
C TYR A 924 -23.36 39.94 -39.56
N GLY A 925 -22.71 38.80 -39.73
CA GLY A 925 -21.41 38.67 -40.42
C GLY A 925 -20.92 37.22 -40.40
N ALA A 926 -21.44 36.39 -41.32
CA ALA A 926 -20.85 35.10 -41.65
C ALA A 926 -19.74 35.30 -42.66
N MET A 927 -18.66 34.53 -42.57
CA MET A 927 -17.87 34.14 -43.74
C MET A 927 -17.26 32.77 -43.54
N ASP A 928 -17.57 31.95 -44.50
CA ASP A 928 -17.15 30.67 -45.02
C ASP A 928 -15.64 30.41 -45.08
N GLY A 929 -15.34 29.09 -45.04
CA GLY A 929 -14.43 28.55 -46.01
C GLY A 929 -13.38 27.58 -45.52
N GLY A 930 -13.56 26.28 -45.85
CA GLY A 930 -12.41 25.40 -45.98
C GLY A 930 -12.55 24.02 -45.41
N SER A 931 -13.14 23.14 -46.20
CA SER A 931 -13.17 21.68 -46.03
C SER A 931 -11.79 21.05 -46.20
N GLU A 932 -11.43 20.08 -45.40
CA GLU A 932 -10.64 18.91 -45.83
C GLU A 932 -10.99 17.69 -45.01
N GLU A 933 -11.32 16.64 -45.74
CA GLU A 933 -11.73 15.31 -45.30
C GLU A 933 -10.56 14.54 -44.71
N ALA A 934 -10.82 13.74 -43.71
CA ALA A 934 -10.02 12.57 -43.31
C ALA A 934 -10.91 11.35 -43.08
N PRO A 935 -10.53 10.15 -43.50
CA PRO A 935 -11.42 9.02 -43.62
C PRO A 935 -11.63 8.28 -42.31
N ALA A 936 -12.84 7.77 -42.19
CA ALA A 936 -13.31 6.88 -41.16
C ALA A 936 -12.59 5.53 -41.22
N VAL A 937 -12.11 5.04 -40.07
CA VAL A 937 -11.77 3.63 -39.86
C VAL A 937 -12.81 3.04 -38.90
N ASN A 938 -13.52 2.05 -39.42
CA ASN A 938 -14.46 1.22 -38.69
C ASN A 938 -13.77 0.46 -37.56
N ASN A 939 -14.37 0.50 -36.39
CA ASN A 939 -14.15 -0.44 -35.29
C ASN A 939 -15.38 -1.32 -35.13
N ASP A 940 -15.30 -2.53 -35.70
CA ASP A 940 -16.09 -3.66 -35.28
C ASP A 940 -15.17 -4.67 -34.59
N VAL A 941 -15.17 -4.67 -33.28
CA VAL A 941 -14.77 -5.82 -32.44
C VAL A 941 -15.59 -5.79 -31.15
N THR A 942 -16.80 -6.34 -31.23
CA THR A 942 -17.56 -6.79 -30.07
C THR A 942 -18.25 -8.09 -30.43
N SER A 943 -17.55 -9.22 -30.20
CA SER A 943 -18.17 -10.51 -29.94
C SER A 943 -17.09 -11.57 -29.76
N VAL A 944 -16.55 -11.75 -28.56
CA VAL A 944 -16.08 -13.04 -27.99
C VAL A 944 -15.81 -12.79 -26.51
N ALA A 945 -16.84 -12.77 -25.68
CA ALA A 945 -16.73 -12.92 -24.25
C ALA A 945 -18.08 -13.38 -23.68
N LYS A 946 -18.47 -14.60 -24.04
CA LYS A 946 -19.53 -15.36 -23.35
C LYS A 946 -19.40 -16.81 -23.78
N GLU A 947 -18.51 -17.53 -23.09
CA GLU A 947 -18.60 -19.00 -22.98
C GLU A 947 -17.37 -19.48 -22.19
N VAL A 948 -17.42 -19.33 -20.88
CA VAL A 948 -16.75 -20.21 -19.89
C VAL A 948 -17.33 -19.86 -18.52
N GLN A 949 -18.54 -20.31 -18.27
CA GLN A 949 -19.07 -20.56 -16.93
C GLN A 949 -20.05 -21.71 -17.09
N ASN A 950 -19.55 -22.89 -16.80
CA ASN A 950 -20.26 -24.05 -16.28
C ASN A 950 -19.51 -25.33 -16.67
N THR A 951 -18.66 -25.78 -15.78
CA THR A 951 -18.52 -27.22 -15.48
C THR A 951 -17.84 -27.33 -14.11
N ASP A 952 -18.65 -27.70 -13.15
CA ASP A 952 -18.24 -28.29 -11.88
C ASP A 952 -17.42 -29.57 -12.14
N LEU A 953 -16.23 -29.62 -11.55
CA LEU A 953 -15.70 -30.75 -10.77
C LEU A 953 -14.31 -30.39 -10.23
#